data_d59d51714590d2f7af4e783ce5981e3b
#
_entry.id   d59d51714590d2f7af4e783ce5981e3b
#
_cell.length_a   1.000
_cell.length_b   1.000
_cell.length_c   1.000
_cell.angle_alpha   90.00
_cell.angle_beta   90.00
_cell.angle_gamma   90.00
#
_symmetry.space_group_name_H-M   'P 1'
#
loop_
_entity.id
_entity.type
_entity.pdbx_description
1 polymer ?
#
loop_
_entity_poly.entity_id
_entity_poly.type
_entity_poly.pdbx_seq_one_letter_code
_entity_poly.pdbx_strand_id
1 'polypeptide(L)'
;MNLSSFFKKTATAAMALLCISGSAVSAEDILKIHYSRPDMAYDNLGIWLWDHVKNPSRDWPTGATKVAGKDSFGAYFEVELNSKPSQVSFLILNTKDGNKLEDNRTVYLTDSRDVYLRANDSNIYDSPDLTFTATMKKAMIVGEDTIRVTFNVKDGLDAQKLAKEINITDSDKKTVEIESVTVLEGYDIEIKTARKITDKLPLVLNYGVRTLASALDWRFIDDVYAYDGDDLGCNIVNGEAVIKLWAPLAEEVSVCFYSKDSQNTFITKKTMNREDRGVWSIKVGLEDMAGKADSLRGCYYQYEIKNPGRDVVTALDPYAKSMAPVTVNPNASDGGESDDLMGKAAIVDINDIKPAVTKADIKGYNRREDAIIYEVHVRDFTSDPRITKNLTGRFGSFKAFIGRLPYLKKLGVTHIQLLPVMAWLYGDEYKMGEPEYVYKARNCNYNWGYDPQNYFAPDGAYSENPEDAELRIAELRELINAVHEAGMGVILDVVYTHMANATFLNNIVPDYYFFKDQNGNFVGDFGNNLATNRKMALKLMTDSVKHWFREYGIDGMRWDMMGDATADAVQACYDAAKEINPKAIFIGEGWRTFKGNQEDAALAGKGADQDWMCKTMDVGSFSDEMRNEMKSGFGSEGEPRFLTGGARNIKLIFNNIKGQPSNFKTSSPGSVVQYIEAHDNLTSFDCIAQATKLDPEISQNYVELHKRARLGLAFVLTSQGTAFIHAGQEYGRTKQWLADGVPEQKYHELSDKNGNPFKHPYFIHDSYDSSDAVNKFDWLRAMNAEKSPVSVATVEYAKGLIALRKSTDAFRLGSIEAVDENVKLLDIPEIKKEDLAIAYSCHSVENDETYYVFANCDSKQRKFTLSEDLTGAEVLVDAEKSGVKAIENPKGVALKSDSITLEPLTVVIIKK
;
A
#
# COMPACT_ATOMS: atom_id res chain seq x y z
N MET A 1 55.37 -23.34 24.46
CA MET A 1 55.72 -23.52 25.89
C MET A 1 54.41 -23.62 26.61
N ASN A 2 53.90 -24.83 26.91
CA ASN A 2 54.21 -25.68 28.09
C ASN A 2 53.74 -24.97 29.37
N LEU A 3 52.96 -25.47 30.25
CA LEU A 3 52.46 -26.81 30.69
C LEU A 3 51.29 -26.53 31.65
N SER A 4 50.22 -27.22 31.59
CA SER A 4 49.84 -28.50 32.22
C SER A 4 49.69 -28.52 33.73
N SER A 5 48.49 -28.86 34.13
CA SER A 5 48.09 -30.06 34.90
C SER A 5 48.32 -30.02 36.44
N PHE A 6 47.42 -30.44 37.28
CA PHE A 6 47.19 -31.80 37.78
C PHE A 6 46.20 -31.84 38.94
N PHE A 7 45.25 -32.75 38.87
CA PHE A 7 44.77 -33.76 39.83
C PHE A 7 44.24 -33.32 41.26
N LYS A 8 43.33 -34.01 41.90
CA LYS A 8 42.62 -35.32 41.79
C LYS A 8 41.49 -35.38 42.84
N LYS A 9 40.46 -36.10 42.47
CA LYS A 9 39.48 -36.90 43.18
C LYS A 9 39.49 -36.97 44.72
N THR A 10 38.31 -36.88 45.33
CA THR A 10 37.77 -37.97 46.20
C THR A 10 36.23 -37.95 46.14
N ALA A 11 35.65 -39.13 46.01
CA ALA A 11 34.23 -39.41 46.05
C ALA A 11 33.76 -39.66 47.47
N THR A 12 32.52 -39.21 47.80
CA THR A 12 31.69 -39.94 48.75
C THR A 12 30.21 -39.62 48.38
N ALA A 13 29.43 -40.71 48.30
CA ALA A 13 28.04 -40.70 47.97
C ALA A 13 27.19 -40.23 49.13
N ALA A 14 26.10 -39.45 48.88
CA ALA A 14 24.87 -39.59 49.64
C ALA A 14 23.73 -38.75 49.00
N MET A 15 22.65 -39.43 48.81
CA MET A 15 21.24 -39.03 48.74
C MET A 15 20.81 -37.95 47.77
N ALA A 16 20.06 -38.41 46.78
CA ALA A 16 19.17 -37.62 45.93
C ALA A 16 18.13 -36.85 46.75
N LEU A 17 18.24 -35.51 46.74
CA LEU A 17 17.06 -34.65 46.94
C LEU A 17 16.81 -33.94 45.59
N LEU A 18 15.69 -34.27 44.94
CA LEU A 18 15.15 -33.49 43.84
C LEU A 18 14.82 -32.08 44.35
N CYS A 19 15.73 -31.15 44.21
CA CYS A 19 15.40 -29.74 44.23
C CYS A 19 14.99 -29.35 42.81
N ILE A 20 13.70 -29.19 42.56
CA ILE A 20 13.17 -28.41 41.46
C ILE A 20 13.68 -26.99 41.73
N SER A 21 14.75 -26.59 41.06
CA SER A 21 15.19 -25.19 41.02
C SER A 21 14.25 -24.45 40.06
N GLY A 22 13.12 -24.02 40.59
CA GLY A 22 12.45 -22.86 40.03
C GLY A 22 13.42 -21.68 40.17
N SER A 23 13.93 -21.15 39.08
CA SER A 23 14.60 -19.86 39.07
C SER A 23 13.61 -18.86 39.65
N ALA A 24 13.92 -18.30 40.84
CA ALA A 24 13.15 -17.19 41.35
C ALA A 24 13.27 -16.02 40.35
N VAL A 25 12.13 -15.61 39.79
CA VAL A 25 12.04 -14.41 38.92
C VAL A 25 12.49 -13.23 39.78
N SER A 26 13.47 -12.47 39.33
CA SER A 26 13.91 -11.28 40.07
C SER A 26 12.84 -10.18 39.95
N ALA A 27 12.79 -9.29 40.96
CA ALA A 27 11.84 -8.16 40.92
C ALA A 27 12.08 -7.24 39.71
N GLU A 28 13.26 -7.25 39.12
CA GLU A 28 13.62 -6.50 37.89
C GLU A 28 13.03 -7.10 36.60
N ASP A 29 12.59 -8.36 36.62
CA ASP A 29 12.01 -9.05 35.50
C ASP A 29 10.47 -8.94 35.44
N ILE A 30 9.85 -8.17 36.32
CA ILE A 30 8.41 -7.98 36.42
C ILE A 30 8.06 -6.51 36.25
N LEU A 31 7.21 -6.20 35.27
CA LEU A 31 6.53 -4.91 35.15
C LEU A 31 5.18 -5.01 35.85
N LYS A 32 4.92 -4.11 36.80
CA LYS A 32 3.63 -4.02 37.49
C LYS A 32 2.81 -2.87 36.90
N ILE A 33 1.64 -3.18 36.37
CA ILE A 33 0.75 -2.23 35.73
C ILE A 33 -0.47 -2.05 36.65
N HIS A 34 -0.57 -0.90 37.32
CA HIS A 34 -1.70 -0.54 38.16
C HIS A 34 -2.77 0.19 37.37
N TYR A 35 -4.03 -0.13 37.60
CA TYR A 35 -5.17 0.45 36.89
C TYR A 35 -6.29 0.83 37.86
N SER A 36 -6.65 2.11 37.84
CA SER A 36 -7.71 2.68 38.66
C SER A 36 -8.93 3.03 37.80
N ARG A 37 -10.12 2.69 38.30
CA ARG A 37 -11.42 3.00 37.72
C ARG A 37 -12.33 3.71 38.69
N PRO A 38 -13.06 4.76 38.30
CA PRO A 38 -14.01 5.46 39.17
C PRO A 38 -15.14 4.57 39.71
N ASP A 39 -15.57 3.58 38.91
CA ASP A 39 -16.65 2.63 39.23
C ASP A 39 -16.18 1.44 40.11
N MET A 40 -14.87 1.36 40.37
CA MET A 40 -14.24 0.26 41.12
C MET A 40 -14.57 -1.15 40.59
N ALA A 41 -15.02 -1.26 39.32
CA ALA A 41 -15.46 -2.50 38.69
C ALA A 41 -14.28 -3.21 38.03
N TYR A 42 -13.66 -4.16 38.73
CA TYR A 42 -12.50 -4.91 38.27
C TYR A 42 -12.82 -6.38 37.91
N ASP A 43 -14.08 -6.79 37.96
CA ASP A 43 -14.50 -8.13 37.58
C ASP A 43 -14.42 -8.31 36.07
N ASN A 44 -13.90 -9.47 35.63
CA ASN A 44 -13.63 -9.78 34.25
C ASN A 44 -12.63 -8.84 33.55
N LEU A 45 -11.82 -8.12 34.31
CA LEU A 45 -10.77 -7.27 33.76
C LEU A 45 -9.57 -8.13 33.35
N GLY A 46 -9.01 -7.85 32.17
CA GLY A 46 -7.78 -8.49 31.66
C GLY A 46 -6.92 -7.49 30.92
N ILE A 47 -5.63 -7.80 30.82
CA ILE A 47 -4.69 -7.05 30.01
C ILE A 47 -4.17 -7.95 28.87
N TRP A 48 -4.27 -7.46 27.65
CA TRP A 48 -3.74 -8.10 26.45
C TRP A 48 -2.36 -7.56 26.17
N LEU A 49 -1.37 -8.46 26.08
CA LEU A 49 0.06 -8.12 26.12
C LEU A 49 0.76 -8.55 24.83
N TRP A 50 1.64 -7.70 24.33
CA TRP A 50 2.58 -8.01 23.23
C TRP A 50 3.90 -7.23 23.40
N ASP A 51 4.81 -7.37 22.45
CA ASP A 51 6.19 -6.90 22.46
C ASP A 51 7.08 -7.67 23.49
N HIS A 52 7.95 -7.02 24.22
CA HIS A 52 9.02 -7.65 25.01
C HIS A 52 8.54 -8.33 26.31
N VAL A 53 7.40 -9.01 26.25
CA VAL A 53 6.87 -9.83 27.33
C VAL A 53 7.21 -11.30 27.13
N LYS A 54 7.44 -12.02 28.21
CA LYS A 54 7.79 -13.45 28.20
C LYS A 54 6.63 -14.32 27.70
N ASN A 55 5.40 -13.93 28.06
CA ASN A 55 4.17 -14.63 27.74
C ASN A 55 3.20 -13.68 27.01
N PRO A 56 3.35 -13.46 25.68
CA PRO A 56 2.40 -12.64 24.95
C PRO A 56 1.03 -13.29 24.90
N SER A 57 -0.04 -12.48 24.96
CA SER A 57 -1.42 -12.94 24.95
C SER A 57 -1.77 -13.63 23.64
N ARG A 58 -2.57 -14.70 23.72
CA ARG A 58 -3.09 -15.48 22.60
C ARG A 58 -4.54 -15.87 22.89
N ASP A 59 -5.30 -16.23 21.88
CA ASP A 59 -6.70 -16.68 22.00
C ASP A 59 -7.63 -15.61 22.60
N TRP A 60 -7.89 -14.58 21.85
CA TRP A 60 -8.76 -13.45 22.22
C TRP A 60 -10.18 -13.89 22.54
N PRO A 61 -10.83 -13.37 23.61
CA PRO A 61 -10.27 -12.53 24.69
C PRO A 61 -9.77 -13.34 25.89
N THR A 62 -9.95 -14.65 25.90
CA THR A 62 -9.77 -15.53 27.06
C THR A 62 -8.32 -15.70 27.49
N GLY A 63 -7.38 -15.46 26.57
CA GLY A 63 -5.94 -15.51 26.82
C GLY A 63 -5.34 -14.22 27.37
N ALA A 64 -6.15 -13.24 27.74
CA ALA A 64 -5.67 -12.04 28.44
C ALA A 64 -5.14 -12.37 29.83
N THR A 65 -4.05 -11.71 30.23
CA THR A 65 -3.52 -11.82 31.59
C THR A 65 -4.52 -11.23 32.58
N LYS A 66 -4.88 -11.97 33.59
CA LYS A 66 -5.85 -11.57 34.61
C LYS A 66 -5.26 -10.64 35.64
N VAL A 67 -6.11 -9.91 36.34
CA VAL A 67 -5.75 -9.13 37.52
C VAL A 67 -4.98 -9.99 38.51
N ALA A 68 -3.77 -9.58 38.89
CA ALA A 68 -2.93 -10.26 39.88
C ALA A 68 -3.36 -9.94 41.31
N GLY A 69 -3.86 -8.73 41.50
CA GLY A 69 -4.35 -8.30 42.82
C GLY A 69 -4.94 -6.89 42.80
N LYS A 70 -5.24 -6.37 44.00
CA LYS A 70 -5.71 -4.99 44.20
C LYS A 70 -4.87 -4.34 45.31
N ASP A 71 -4.64 -3.03 45.19
CA ASP A 71 -3.99 -2.20 46.21
C ASP A 71 -4.79 -0.93 46.46
N SER A 72 -4.19 0.05 47.08
CA SER A 72 -4.84 1.34 47.39
C SER A 72 -5.13 2.18 46.17
N PHE A 73 -4.46 1.93 45.00
CA PHE A 73 -4.67 2.62 43.78
C PHE A 73 -5.79 1.98 42.93
N GLY A 74 -5.86 0.65 42.90
CA GLY A 74 -6.84 -0.09 42.08
C GLY A 74 -6.46 -1.55 41.92
N ALA A 75 -6.79 -2.10 40.74
CA ALA A 75 -6.32 -3.41 40.32
C ALA A 75 -4.89 -3.30 39.74
N TYR A 76 -4.10 -4.38 39.85
CA TYR A 76 -2.81 -4.43 39.19
C TYR A 76 -2.59 -5.76 38.47
N PHE A 77 -1.76 -5.68 37.42
CA PHE A 77 -1.26 -6.81 36.65
C PHE A 77 0.24 -6.96 36.86
N GLU A 78 0.71 -8.19 36.87
CA GLU A 78 2.14 -8.53 36.90
C GLU A 78 2.52 -9.15 35.54
N VAL A 79 3.48 -8.52 34.85
CA VAL A 79 3.90 -8.85 33.49
C VAL A 79 5.36 -9.29 33.54
N GLU A 80 5.62 -10.57 33.27
CA GLU A 80 6.98 -11.08 33.14
C GLU A 80 7.63 -10.59 31.85
N LEU A 81 8.82 -10.04 31.95
CA LEU A 81 9.58 -9.43 30.87
C LEU A 81 10.58 -10.40 30.24
N ASN A 82 10.94 -10.14 28.98
CA ASN A 82 12.06 -10.82 28.32
C ASN A 82 13.41 -10.36 28.90
N SER A 83 14.50 -11.04 28.52
CA SER A 83 15.85 -10.79 29.04
C SER A 83 16.45 -9.42 28.67
N LYS A 84 15.88 -8.69 27.74
CA LYS A 84 16.30 -7.34 27.31
C LYS A 84 15.07 -6.53 26.90
N PRO A 85 14.19 -6.20 27.83
CA PRO A 85 12.97 -5.48 27.49
C PRO A 85 13.28 -3.99 27.27
N SER A 86 12.77 -3.41 26.18
CA SER A 86 12.81 -1.96 25.94
C SER A 86 11.43 -1.32 26.04
N GLN A 87 10.39 -2.09 25.73
CA GLN A 87 9.00 -1.62 25.79
C GLN A 87 8.05 -2.79 26.04
N VAL A 88 6.85 -2.47 26.51
CA VAL A 88 5.72 -3.39 26.59
C VAL A 88 4.50 -2.70 26.03
N SER A 89 3.83 -3.33 25.09
CA SER A 89 2.58 -2.85 24.54
C SER A 89 1.41 -3.68 25.07
N PHE A 90 0.30 -3.01 25.32
CA PHE A 90 -0.87 -3.65 25.91
C PHE A 90 -2.17 -2.88 25.65
N LEU A 91 -3.29 -3.55 25.89
CA LEU A 91 -4.60 -2.93 26.05
C LEU A 91 -5.37 -3.59 27.20
N ILE A 92 -6.32 -2.86 27.79
CA ILE A 92 -7.19 -3.36 28.85
C ILE A 92 -8.55 -3.70 28.25
N LEU A 93 -9.07 -4.89 28.58
CA LEU A 93 -10.32 -5.40 28.03
C LEU A 93 -11.18 -6.10 29.08
N ASN A 94 -12.44 -6.31 28.74
CA ASN A 94 -13.34 -7.21 29.44
C ASN A 94 -13.16 -8.64 28.90
N THR A 95 -12.67 -9.56 29.70
CA THR A 95 -12.37 -10.94 29.30
C THR A 95 -13.61 -11.80 28.99
N LYS A 96 -14.82 -11.32 29.38
CA LYS A 96 -16.07 -12.05 29.17
C LYS A 96 -16.63 -11.84 27.76
N ASP A 97 -16.56 -10.63 27.26
CA ASP A 97 -17.18 -10.23 25.98
C ASP A 97 -16.17 -9.73 24.94
N GLY A 98 -14.89 -9.57 25.32
CA GLY A 98 -13.83 -9.08 24.46
C GLY A 98 -13.87 -7.58 24.17
N ASN A 99 -14.74 -6.82 24.84
CA ASN A 99 -14.81 -5.38 24.65
C ASN A 99 -13.54 -4.70 25.15
N LYS A 100 -12.91 -3.90 24.32
CA LYS A 100 -11.78 -3.03 24.72
C LYS A 100 -12.28 -1.95 25.66
N LEU A 101 -11.64 -1.82 26.81
CA LEU A 101 -11.98 -0.79 27.79
C LEU A 101 -11.09 0.44 27.65
N GLU A 102 -9.90 0.25 27.09
CA GLU A 102 -8.90 1.29 26.83
C GLU A 102 -8.27 1.07 25.45
N ASP A 103 -7.71 2.14 24.88
CA ASP A 103 -6.91 2.06 23.66
C ASP A 103 -5.58 1.34 23.90
N ASN A 104 -4.90 0.95 22.83
CA ASN A 104 -3.57 0.37 22.87
C ASN A 104 -2.60 1.36 23.52
N ARG A 105 -1.73 0.86 24.40
CA ARG A 105 -0.72 1.64 25.07
C ARG A 105 0.64 0.96 24.99
N THR A 106 1.70 1.77 25.01
CA THR A 106 3.08 1.28 25.09
C THR A 106 3.80 1.94 26.25
N VAL A 107 4.38 1.11 27.13
CA VAL A 107 5.31 1.53 28.18
C VAL A 107 6.72 1.38 27.64
N TYR A 108 7.47 2.47 27.59
CA TYR A 108 8.92 2.41 27.38
C TYR A 108 9.59 2.18 28.74
N LEU A 109 10.33 1.09 28.86
CA LEU A 109 10.89 0.64 30.13
C LEU A 109 12.14 1.45 30.45
N THR A 110 12.00 2.30 31.46
CA THR A 110 13.08 3.02 32.15
C THR A 110 13.46 2.28 33.42
N ASP A 111 13.91 2.99 34.46
CA ASP A 111 14.26 2.42 35.73
C ASP A 111 13.04 1.99 36.55
N SER A 112 11.86 2.54 36.33
CA SER A 112 10.62 2.15 37.01
C SER A 112 10.04 0.85 36.45
N ARG A 113 9.63 -0.02 37.39
CA ARG A 113 8.91 -1.27 37.10
C ARG A 113 7.47 -1.23 37.58
N ASP A 114 7.02 -0.12 38.17
CA ASP A 114 5.65 0.17 38.53
C ASP A 114 5.12 1.31 37.66
N VAL A 115 4.00 1.09 36.96
CA VAL A 115 3.32 2.13 36.18
C VAL A 115 1.86 2.18 36.54
N TYR A 116 1.31 3.38 36.48
CA TYR A 116 -0.03 3.70 36.96
C TYR A 116 -0.90 4.26 35.83
N LEU A 117 -2.06 3.67 35.69
CA LEU A 117 -3.06 4.03 34.66
C LEU A 117 -4.37 4.40 35.32
N ARG A 118 -5.04 5.38 34.78
CA ARG A 118 -6.39 5.76 35.17
C ARG A 118 -7.36 5.55 34.01
N ALA A 119 -8.53 5.01 34.30
CA ALA A 119 -9.56 4.87 33.28
C ALA A 119 -9.91 6.21 32.65
N ASN A 120 -10.05 6.21 31.32
CA ASN A 120 -10.28 7.40 30.50
C ASN A 120 -9.13 8.44 30.51
N ASP A 121 -7.92 8.02 30.90
CA ASP A 121 -6.71 8.84 30.82
C ASP A 121 -5.68 8.09 29.99
N SER A 122 -5.30 8.61 28.84
CA SER A 122 -4.36 7.94 27.92
C SER A 122 -2.91 7.95 28.40
N ASN A 123 -2.58 8.63 29.49
CA ASN A 123 -1.22 8.66 30.02
C ASN A 123 -0.85 7.40 30.78
N ILE A 124 0.45 7.20 30.90
CA ILE A 124 1.09 6.22 31.77
C ILE A 124 1.97 7.02 32.74
N TYR A 125 1.83 6.77 34.02
CA TYR A 125 2.52 7.49 35.06
C TYR A 125 3.46 6.54 35.82
N ASP A 126 4.55 7.07 36.35
CA ASP A 126 5.50 6.38 37.20
C ASP A 126 5.19 6.57 38.71
N SER A 127 4.14 7.34 39.01
CA SER A 127 3.69 7.60 40.39
C SER A 127 2.15 7.67 40.47
N PRO A 128 1.53 7.07 41.47
CA PRO A 128 0.08 7.13 41.69
C PRO A 128 -0.44 8.56 41.90
N ASP A 129 0.35 9.43 42.50
CA ASP A 129 -0.06 10.80 42.81
C ASP A 129 -0.23 11.66 41.59
N LEU A 130 0.53 11.41 40.53
CA LEU A 130 0.45 12.17 39.28
C LEU A 130 -0.84 11.93 38.52
N THR A 131 -1.50 10.78 38.70
CA THR A 131 -2.74 10.44 38.02
C THR A 131 -3.92 11.31 38.42
N PHE A 132 -3.85 11.97 39.55
CA PHE A 132 -4.91 12.82 40.11
C PHE A 132 -4.66 14.32 39.89
N THR A 133 -3.53 14.65 39.25
CA THR A 133 -3.18 16.05 38.97
C THR A 133 -3.52 16.37 37.53
N ALA A 134 -4.38 17.37 37.31
CA ALA A 134 -4.66 17.88 35.99
C ALA A 134 -3.37 18.45 35.36
N THR A 135 -2.96 17.94 34.22
CA THR A 135 -1.77 18.40 33.47
C THR A 135 -2.09 18.64 32.02
N MET A 136 -1.51 19.69 31.44
CA MET A 136 -1.65 19.97 30.02
C MET A 136 -0.87 18.93 29.19
N LYS A 137 -1.48 18.41 28.12
CA LYS A 137 -0.88 17.47 27.17
C LYS A 137 -0.52 18.13 25.84
N LYS A 138 -1.39 18.98 25.35
CA LYS A 138 -1.31 19.59 24.02
C LYS A 138 -1.88 20.99 24.08
N ALA A 139 -1.27 21.92 23.37
CA ALA A 139 -1.80 23.28 23.19
C ALA A 139 -1.80 23.62 21.70
N MET A 140 -2.97 23.92 21.15
CA MET A 140 -3.16 24.20 19.72
C MET A 140 -3.82 25.58 19.54
N ILE A 141 -3.28 26.38 18.66
CA ILE A 141 -3.89 27.64 18.25
C ILE A 141 -4.97 27.31 17.22
N VAL A 142 -6.21 27.56 17.57
CA VAL A 142 -7.40 27.26 16.76
C VAL A 142 -8.07 28.49 16.19
N GLY A 143 -7.60 29.67 16.55
CA GLY A 143 -8.09 30.97 16.09
C GLY A 143 -7.03 32.06 16.28
N GLU A 144 -7.27 33.26 15.71
CA GLU A 144 -6.30 34.39 15.84
C GLU A 144 -6.04 34.81 17.30
N ASP A 145 -6.98 34.52 18.19
CA ASP A 145 -6.93 34.86 19.62
C ASP A 145 -7.32 33.67 20.50
N THR A 146 -7.37 32.44 19.96
CA THR A 146 -7.93 31.28 20.67
C THR A 146 -6.95 30.11 20.69
N ILE A 147 -6.71 29.55 21.87
CA ILE A 147 -5.87 28.37 22.11
C ILE A 147 -6.76 27.27 22.68
N ARG A 148 -6.71 26.09 22.10
CA ARG A 148 -7.29 24.87 22.68
C ARG A 148 -6.20 24.08 23.39
N VAL A 149 -6.46 23.73 24.66
CA VAL A 149 -5.55 22.97 25.48
C VAL A 149 -6.20 21.67 25.91
N THR A 150 -5.56 20.55 25.58
CA THR A 150 -5.99 19.21 25.99
C THR A 150 -5.33 18.83 27.31
N PHE A 151 -6.10 18.34 28.25
CA PHE A 151 -5.64 17.85 29.56
C PHE A 151 -5.62 16.31 29.59
N ASN A 152 -4.98 15.75 30.62
CA ASN A 152 -4.95 14.32 30.89
C ASN A 152 -6.22 13.81 31.60
N VAL A 153 -7.08 14.68 32.12
CA VAL A 153 -8.31 14.35 32.84
C VAL A 153 -9.52 15.08 32.28
N LYS A 154 -10.67 14.42 32.29
CA LYS A 154 -11.96 15.01 31.86
C LYS A 154 -12.65 15.80 32.95
N ASP A 155 -12.52 15.33 34.20
CA ASP A 155 -13.27 15.84 35.33
C ASP A 155 -12.42 16.76 36.19
N GLY A 156 -13.06 17.71 36.86
CA GLY A 156 -12.41 18.60 37.81
C GLY A 156 -11.68 19.79 37.20
N LEU A 157 -11.84 20.04 35.90
CA LEU A 157 -11.35 21.27 35.25
C LEU A 157 -12.25 22.44 35.65
N ASP A 158 -11.67 23.46 36.26
CA ASP A 158 -12.35 24.68 36.69
C ASP A 158 -11.84 25.86 35.86
N ALA A 159 -12.70 26.44 35.04
CA ALA A 159 -12.34 27.54 34.14
C ALA A 159 -11.78 28.76 34.85
N GLN A 160 -12.33 29.14 36.03
CA GLN A 160 -11.88 30.32 36.77
C GLN A 160 -10.52 30.07 37.44
N LYS A 161 -10.27 28.84 37.88
CA LYS A 161 -8.98 28.44 38.46
C LYS A 161 -7.93 28.38 37.35
N LEU A 162 -8.23 27.74 36.23
CA LEU A 162 -7.31 27.61 35.11
C LEU A 162 -6.93 28.98 34.50
N ALA A 163 -7.89 29.91 34.39
CA ALA A 163 -7.61 31.27 33.91
C ALA A 163 -6.63 32.05 34.79
N LYS A 164 -6.51 31.70 36.08
CA LYS A 164 -5.58 32.34 37.01
C LYS A 164 -4.23 31.64 37.07
N GLU A 165 -4.19 30.34 36.84
CA GLU A 165 -3.02 29.50 37.07
C GLU A 165 -2.24 29.23 35.78
N ILE A 166 -2.88 29.29 34.60
CA ILE A 166 -2.17 29.20 33.31
C ILE A 166 -1.48 30.53 33.03
N ASN A 167 -0.20 30.46 32.74
CA ASN A 167 0.60 31.61 32.28
C ASN A 167 1.02 31.37 30.84
N ILE A 168 0.79 32.35 29.98
CA ILE A 168 1.13 32.29 28.55
C ILE A 168 2.14 33.38 28.23
N THR A 169 3.22 33.01 27.53
CA THR A 169 4.19 33.96 27.02
C THR A 169 4.38 33.76 25.52
N ASP A 170 4.60 34.87 24.79
CA ASP A 170 4.91 34.85 23.37
C ASP A 170 6.41 34.62 23.07
N SER A 171 6.80 34.59 21.80
CA SER A 171 8.19 34.41 21.37
C SER A 171 9.14 35.50 21.85
N ASP A 172 8.64 36.72 22.14
CA ASP A 172 9.40 37.81 22.76
C ASP A 172 9.47 37.69 24.31
N LYS A 173 8.93 36.57 24.87
CA LYS A 173 8.80 36.33 26.34
C LYS A 173 7.88 37.32 27.05
N LYS A 174 6.99 37.99 26.31
CA LYS A 174 5.97 38.88 26.90
C LYS A 174 4.73 38.07 27.29
N THR A 175 4.16 38.40 28.41
CA THR A 175 2.89 37.79 28.87
C THR A 175 1.77 38.07 27.89
N VAL A 176 0.99 37.02 27.60
CA VAL A 176 -0.26 37.09 26.86
C VAL A 176 -1.40 36.99 27.87
N GLU A 177 -2.19 38.06 27.99
CA GLU A 177 -3.31 38.09 28.92
C GLU A 177 -4.46 37.17 28.44
N ILE A 178 -5.03 36.38 29.36
CA ILE A 178 -6.19 35.52 29.14
C ILE A 178 -7.46 36.35 29.38
N GLU A 179 -8.31 36.45 28.35
CA GLU A 179 -9.61 37.07 28.44
C GLU A 179 -10.63 36.14 29.11
N SER A 180 -10.67 34.88 28.68
CA SER A 180 -11.56 33.86 29.23
C SER A 180 -11.02 32.43 29.01
N VAL A 181 -11.52 31.52 29.86
CA VAL A 181 -11.32 30.07 29.70
C VAL A 181 -12.69 29.40 29.67
N THR A 182 -12.90 28.53 28.71
CA THR A 182 -14.13 27.71 28.58
C THR A 182 -13.74 26.23 28.65
N VAL A 183 -14.33 25.48 29.56
CA VAL A 183 -14.17 24.01 29.61
C VAL A 183 -15.11 23.42 28.55
N LEU A 184 -14.56 22.62 27.63
CA LEU A 184 -15.30 21.93 26.60
C LEU A 184 -15.72 20.53 27.07
N GLU A 185 -16.51 19.84 26.27
CA GLU A 185 -16.79 18.43 26.49
C GLU A 185 -15.54 17.58 26.25
N GLY A 186 -15.23 16.68 27.18
CA GLY A 186 -14.03 15.82 27.06
C GLY A 186 -12.83 16.35 27.85
N TYR A 187 -11.67 16.34 27.24
CA TYR A 187 -10.37 16.69 27.86
C TYR A 187 -9.91 18.12 27.59
N ASP A 188 -10.69 18.88 26.83
CA ASP A 188 -10.25 20.14 26.25
C ASP A 188 -10.79 21.36 26.99
N ILE A 189 -10.00 22.41 26.98
CA ILE A 189 -10.44 23.78 27.30
C ILE A 189 -10.11 24.69 26.11
N GLU A 190 -10.87 25.77 25.95
CA GLU A 190 -10.50 26.90 25.09
C GLU A 190 -10.11 28.10 25.91
N ILE A 191 -8.96 28.67 25.58
CA ILE A 191 -8.44 29.90 26.15
C ILE A 191 -8.57 30.98 25.11
N LYS A 192 -9.32 32.02 25.40
CA LYS A 192 -9.37 33.23 24.60
C LYS A 192 -8.38 34.27 25.17
N THR A 193 -7.59 34.86 24.29
CA THR A 193 -6.58 35.86 24.67
C THR A 193 -7.04 37.27 24.35
N ALA A 194 -6.59 38.26 25.14
CA ALA A 194 -6.95 39.64 24.97
C ALA A 194 -6.38 40.31 23.70
N ARG A 195 -5.54 39.63 22.96
CA ARG A 195 -4.94 40.14 21.71
C ARG A 195 -4.72 39.00 20.72
N LYS A 196 -4.54 39.35 19.45
CA LYS A 196 -4.04 38.42 18.41
C LYS A 196 -2.71 37.82 18.83
N ILE A 197 -2.57 36.51 18.63
CA ILE A 197 -1.41 35.71 19.08
C ILE A 197 -0.60 35.10 17.92
N THR A 198 -1.14 35.09 16.74
CA THR A 198 -0.56 34.41 15.59
C THR A 198 0.71 35.08 15.04
N ASP A 199 0.99 36.33 15.45
CA ASP A 199 2.15 37.09 14.97
C ASP A 199 3.42 36.84 15.79
N LYS A 200 3.30 36.14 16.93
CA LYS A 200 4.38 35.96 17.92
C LYS A 200 4.47 34.51 18.41
N LEU A 201 4.64 33.61 17.48
CA LEU A 201 4.76 32.18 17.74
C LEU A 201 6.20 31.70 17.95
N PRO A 202 6.44 30.60 18.64
CA PRO A 202 5.48 29.82 19.39
C PRO A 202 5.07 30.51 20.70
N LEU A 203 3.85 30.23 21.18
CA LEU A 203 3.47 30.56 22.55
C LEU A 203 3.96 29.48 23.50
N VAL A 204 4.35 29.86 24.69
CA VAL A 204 4.71 28.95 25.77
C VAL A 204 3.67 29.05 26.87
N LEU A 205 3.00 27.94 27.14
CA LEU A 205 2.01 27.79 28.19
C LEU A 205 2.61 27.07 29.39
N ASN A 206 2.45 27.64 30.57
CA ASN A 206 2.89 27.04 31.86
C ASN A 206 1.68 26.80 32.74
N TYR A 207 1.54 25.61 33.29
CA TYR A 207 0.54 25.23 34.29
C TYR A 207 1.11 24.15 35.22
N GLY A 208 1.12 24.40 36.51
CA GLY A 208 1.76 23.52 37.46
C GLY A 208 3.23 23.28 37.12
N VAL A 209 3.60 22.02 36.97
CA VAL A 209 4.96 21.59 36.60
C VAL A 209 5.15 21.44 35.05
N ARG A 210 4.12 21.66 34.29
CA ARG A 210 4.15 21.47 32.80
C ARG A 210 4.35 22.78 32.09
N THR A 211 5.21 22.72 31.09
CA THR A 211 5.42 23.76 30.11
C THR A 211 5.18 23.16 28.70
N LEU A 212 4.34 23.81 27.91
CA LEU A 212 4.07 23.40 26.54
C LEU A 212 4.31 24.54 25.57
N ALA A 213 4.93 24.24 24.42
CA ALA A 213 4.89 25.12 23.27
C ALA A 213 3.60 24.89 22.47
N SER A 214 2.95 25.97 22.03
CA SER A 214 1.77 25.85 21.17
C SER A 214 2.16 25.52 19.73
N ALA A 215 1.30 24.78 19.04
CA ALA A 215 1.34 24.61 17.60
C ALA A 215 0.07 25.19 16.94
N LEU A 216 0.09 25.45 15.65
CA LEU A 216 -1.14 25.81 14.93
C LEU A 216 -1.97 24.55 14.63
N ASP A 217 -3.26 24.62 14.89
CA ASP A 217 -4.20 23.58 14.49
C ASP A 217 -4.33 23.56 12.95
N TRP A 218 -4.37 22.39 12.37
CA TRP A 218 -4.45 22.26 10.92
C TRP A 218 -5.73 22.89 10.32
N ARG A 219 -6.84 22.90 11.07
CA ARG A 219 -8.08 23.55 10.65
C ARG A 219 -7.90 25.05 10.52
N PHE A 220 -7.18 25.65 11.47
CA PHE A 220 -6.85 27.07 11.40
C PHE A 220 -5.89 27.36 10.23
N ILE A 221 -4.92 26.47 10.00
CA ILE A 221 -4.02 26.59 8.83
C ILE A 221 -4.83 26.54 7.53
N ASP A 222 -5.77 25.59 7.41
CA ASP A 222 -6.65 25.46 6.25
C ASP A 222 -7.53 26.68 6.02
N ASP A 223 -8.05 27.28 7.09
CA ASP A 223 -8.97 28.41 6.97
C ASP A 223 -8.25 29.71 6.58
N VAL A 224 -7.05 29.92 7.10
CA VAL A 224 -6.30 31.17 6.91
C VAL A 224 -5.35 31.09 5.71
N TYR A 225 -4.69 29.94 5.53
CA TYR A 225 -3.55 29.83 4.62
C TYR A 225 -3.78 28.91 3.41
N ALA A 226 -4.94 28.22 3.29
CA ALA A 226 -5.18 27.43 2.10
C ALA A 226 -5.01 28.25 0.82
N TYR A 227 -4.23 27.71 -0.13
CA TYR A 227 -3.90 28.32 -1.40
C TYR A 227 -4.52 27.55 -2.55
N ASP A 228 -5.23 28.21 -3.43
CA ASP A 228 -5.98 27.62 -4.55
C ASP A 228 -5.35 27.85 -5.93
N GLY A 229 -4.21 28.59 -5.99
CA GLY A 229 -3.47 28.78 -7.24
C GLY A 229 -2.86 27.49 -7.76
N ASP A 230 -2.64 27.41 -9.08
CA ASP A 230 -2.14 26.24 -9.80
C ASP A 230 -0.66 26.39 -10.22
N ASP A 231 0.08 27.25 -9.54
CA ASP A 231 1.43 27.70 -9.91
C ASP A 231 2.52 27.36 -8.88
N LEU A 232 2.23 26.45 -7.91
CA LEU A 232 3.23 25.95 -6.96
C LEU A 232 4.32 25.14 -7.69
N GLY A 233 5.51 25.07 -7.08
CA GLY A 233 6.68 24.45 -7.67
C GLY A 233 7.43 25.41 -8.60
N CYS A 234 8.28 24.85 -9.47
CA CYS A 234 9.05 25.60 -10.45
C CYS A 234 8.34 25.62 -11.80
N ASN A 235 8.11 26.84 -12.34
CA ASN A 235 7.52 27.07 -13.65
C ASN A 235 8.42 28.01 -14.47
N ILE A 236 8.70 27.67 -15.73
CA ILE A 236 9.42 28.54 -16.63
C ILE A 236 8.44 29.51 -17.29
N VAL A 237 8.64 30.81 -17.06
CA VAL A 237 7.82 31.88 -17.61
C VAL A 237 8.74 32.93 -18.31
N ASN A 238 8.59 33.07 -19.61
CA ASN A 238 9.42 33.98 -20.43
C ASN A 238 10.94 33.75 -20.26
N GLY A 239 11.35 32.48 -20.07
CA GLY A 239 12.76 32.12 -19.93
C GLY A 239 13.33 32.24 -18.51
N GLU A 240 12.54 32.68 -17.53
CA GLU A 240 12.91 32.77 -16.12
C GLU A 240 12.21 31.68 -15.30
N ALA A 241 12.85 31.18 -14.25
CA ALA A 241 12.27 30.24 -13.29
C ALA A 241 11.48 31.01 -12.23
N VAL A 242 10.17 30.80 -12.19
CA VAL A 242 9.29 31.26 -11.12
C VAL A 242 9.06 30.10 -10.18
N ILE A 243 9.57 30.19 -8.96
CA ILE A 243 9.51 29.15 -7.96
C ILE A 243 8.59 29.57 -6.84
N LYS A 244 7.58 28.76 -6.53
CA LYS A 244 6.63 29.01 -5.45
C LYS A 244 6.53 27.81 -4.51
N LEU A 245 6.56 28.11 -3.21
CA LEU A 245 6.41 27.11 -2.14
C LEU A 245 5.34 27.56 -1.16
N TRP A 246 4.41 26.67 -0.80
CA TRP A 246 3.50 26.90 0.30
C TRP A 246 4.14 26.45 1.62
N ALA A 247 4.54 27.41 2.46
CA ALA A 247 5.17 27.19 3.76
C ALA A 247 4.65 28.24 4.76
N PRO A 248 3.37 28.17 5.16
CA PRO A 248 2.71 29.26 5.90
C PRO A 248 3.32 29.52 7.27
N LEU A 249 3.98 28.52 7.87
CA LEU A 249 4.58 28.61 9.19
C LEU A 249 6.01 29.17 9.15
N ALA A 250 6.66 29.14 8.01
CA ALA A 250 8.07 29.51 7.90
C ALA A 250 8.33 31.00 8.23
N GLU A 251 9.42 31.25 8.93
CA GLU A 251 9.97 32.59 9.21
C GLU A 251 10.86 33.08 8.05
N GLU A 252 11.55 32.11 7.41
CA GLU A 252 12.43 32.36 6.28
C GLU A 252 12.45 31.15 5.35
N VAL A 253 12.42 31.39 4.04
CA VAL A 253 12.62 30.38 3.01
C VAL A 253 13.65 30.89 2.02
N SER A 254 14.62 30.06 1.70
CA SER A 254 15.63 30.32 0.67
C SER A 254 15.68 29.15 -0.31
N VAL A 255 16.04 29.42 -1.56
CA VAL A 255 16.34 28.41 -2.59
C VAL A 255 17.86 28.32 -2.78
N CYS A 256 18.39 27.12 -2.65
CA CYS A 256 19.77 26.78 -2.96
C CYS A 256 19.83 26.16 -4.36
N PHE A 257 20.64 26.71 -5.25
CA PHE A 257 20.80 26.24 -6.62
C PHE A 257 22.11 25.47 -6.79
N TYR A 258 22.05 24.42 -7.61
CA TYR A 258 23.18 23.53 -7.91
C TYR A 258 23.31 23.35 -9.42
N SER A 259 24.54 23.00 -9.85
CA SER A 259 24.88 22.86 -11.26
C SER A 259 24.14 21.68 -11.90
N LYS A 260 23.75 21.85 -13.16
CA LYS A 260 23.25 20.74 -13.99
C LYS A 260 24.30 19.65 -14.24
N ASP A 261 25.58 20.00 -14.22
CA ASP A 261 26.67 19.05 -14.46
C ASP A 261 27.04 18.24 -13.22
N SER A 262 26.61 18.69 -12.04
CA SER A 262 26.79 17.98 -10.77
C SER A 262 25.89 18.54 -9.69
N GLN A 263 24.95 17.75 -9.22
CA GLN A 263 24.02 18.11 -8.15
C GLN A 263 24.71 18.50 -6.82
N ASN A 264 25.99 18.17 -6.66
CA ASN A 264 26.78 18.53 -5.48
C ASN A 264 27.55 19.85 -5.64
N THR A 265 27.53 20.45 -6.83
CA THR A 265 28.18 21.72 -7.09
C THR A 265 27.24 22.88 -6.82
N PHE A 266 27.40 23.49 -5.63
CA PHE A 266 26.61 24.65 -5.23
C PHE A 266 26.90 25.87 -6.10
N ILE A 267 25.83 26.52 -6.57
CA ILE A 267 25.90 27.75 -7.37
C ILE A 267 25.69 28.99 -6.49
N THR A 268 24.47 29.11 -5.94
CA THR A 268 24.05 30.31 -5.19
C THR A 268 22.86 29.99 -4.30
N LYS A 269 22.63 30.86 -3.31
CA LYS A 269 21.43 30.81 -2.45
C LYS A 269 20.68 32.16 -2.61
N LYS A 270 19.37 32.08 -2.70
CA LYS A 270 18.50 33.26 -2.82
C LYS A 270 17.35 33.14 -1.82
N THR A 271 17.11 34.23 -1.07
CA THR A 271 15.96 34.32 -0.16
C THR A 271 14.68 34.58 -0.95
N MET A 272 13.62 33.88 -0.63
CA MET A 272 12.30 34.05 -1.24
C MET A 272 11.50 35.14 -0.55
N ASN A 273 10.54 35.71 -1.27
CA ASN A 273 9.61 36.72 -0.73
C ASN A 273 8.33 36.01 -0.26
N ARG A 274 7.82 36.37 0.93
CA ARG A 274 6.55 35.89 1.44
C ARG A 274 5.41 36.65 0.76
N GLU A 275 4.47 35.90 0.23
CA GLU A 275 3.21 36.38 -0.37
C GLU A 275 2.01 36.06 0.55
N ASP A 276 0.81 36.38 0.08
CA ASP A 276 -0.42 36.02 0.77
C ASP A 276 -0.60 34.50 0.92
N ARG A 277 -1.45 34.07 1.84
CA ARG A 277 -1.78 32.66 2.11
C ARG A 277 -0.58 31.78 2.47
N GLY A 278 0.52 32.40 2.94
CA GLY A 278 1.72 31.66 3.35
C GLY A 278 2.51 31.05 2.19
N VAL A 279 2.31 31.55 0.99
CA VAL A 279 3.13 31.22 -0.18
C VAL A 279 4.44 32.02 -0.12
N TRP A 280 5.51 31.40 -0.54
CA TRP A 280 6.82 32.03 -0.76
C TRP A 280 7.15 31.94 -2.23
N SER A 281 7.67 33.01 -2.78
CA SER A 281 8.00 33.07 -4.22
C SER A 281 9.35 33.72 -4.50
N ILE A 282 9.94 33.34 -5.62
CA ILE A 282 11.09 34.00 -6.20
C ILE A 282 11.06 33.81 -7.72
N LYS A 283 11.55 34.85 -8.42
CA LYS A 283 11.81 34.84 -9.86
C LYS A 283 13.31 34.89 -10.07
N VAL A 284 13.83 33.98 -10.87
CA VAL A 284 15.26 33.79 -11.08
C VAL A 284 15.57 33.71 -12.56
N GLY A 285 16.47 34.56 -13.02
CA GLY A 285 17.04 34.55 -14.37
C GLY A 285 18.41 33.89 -14.43
N LEU A 286 18.94 33.72 -15.62
CA LEU A 286 20.29 33.16 -15.81
C LEU A 286 21.38 34.01 -15.17
N GLU A 287 21.18 35.34 -15.14
CA GLU A 287 22.06 36.29 -14.47
C GLU A 287 22.20 36.05 -12.97
N ASP A 288 21.19 35.48 -12.35
CA ASP A 288 21.19 35.15 -10.93
C ASP A 288 22.08 33.95 -10.58
N MET A 289 22.49 33.15 -11.58
CA MET A 289 23.34 31.98 -11.40
C MET A 289 24.82 32.30 -11.23
N ALA A 290 25.16 33.54 -10.88
CA ALA A 290 26.53 33.98 -10.58
C ALA A 290 27.56 33.65 -11.70
N GLY A 291 27.14 33.51 -12.94
CA GLY A 291 27.99 33.12 -14.06
C GLY A 291 28.46 31.66 -14.04
N LYS A 292 27.86 30.83 -13.18
CA LYS A 292 28.20 29.41 -13.00
C LYS A 292 27.28 28.43 -13.74
N ALA A 293 26.31 28.92 -14.49
CA ALA A 293 25.44 28.14 -15.34
C ALA A 293 25.30 28.79 -16.71
N ASP A 294 25.14 27.97 -17.75
CA ASP A 294 24.87 28.39 -19.12
C ASP A 294 23.38 28.30 -19.49
N SER A 295 22.60 27.66 -18.64
CA SER A 295 21.15 27.50 -18.75
C SER A 295 20.56 27.33 -17.36
N LEU A 296 19.31 27.77 -17.16
CA LEU A 296 18.52 27.42 -15.97
C LEU A 296 18.03 25.97 -16.04
N ARG A 297 17.65 25.51 -17.25
CA ARG A 297 17.15 24.18 -17.47
C ARG A 297 18.23 23.15 -17.15
N GLY A 298 17.86 22.14 -16.37
CA GLY A 298 18.73 21.11 -15.86
C GLY A 298 19.44 21.47 -14.55
N CYS A 299 19.50 22.76 -14.16
CA CYS A 299 19.99 23.08 -12.82
C CYS A 299 19.09 22.49 -11.74
N TYR A 300 19.71 22.11 -10.61
CA TYR A 300 18.98 21.55 -9.49
C TYR A 300 18.78 22.59 -8.39
N TYR A 301 17.76 22.36 -7.55
CA TYR A 301 17.52 23.21 -6.39
C TYR A 301 16.90 22.46 -5.22
N GLN A 302 17.09 23.02 -4.02
CA GLN A 302 16.45 22.62 -2.78
C GLN A 302 16.04 23.87 -2.00
N TYR A 303 15.11 23.72 -1.09
CA TYR A 303 14.78 24.75 -0.14
C TYR A 303 15.61 24.63 1.14
N GLU A 304 15.95 25.77 1.74
CA GLU A 304 16.30 25.89 3.16
C GLU A 304 15.17 26.63 3.86
N ILE A 305 14.62 26.03 4.91
CA ILE A 305 13.43 26.54 5.58
C ILE A 305 13.73 26.71 7.07
N LYS A 306 13.40 27.89 7.59
CA LYS A 306 13.41 28.21 9.00
C LYS A 306 11.98 28.26 9.53
N ASN A 307 11.57 27.24 10.28
CA ASN A 307 10.31 27.23 11.01
C ASN A 307 10.48 27.74 12.44
N PRO A 308 9.47 28.34 13.08
CA PRO A 308 9.54 28.87 14.44
C PRO A 308 10.03 27.83 15.45
N GLY A 309 11.05 28.19 16.22
CA GLY A 309 11.59 27.33 17.28
C GLY A 309 12.31 26.08 16.80
N ARG A 310 12.57 25.92 15.51
CA ARG A 310 13.28 24.78 14.91
C ARG A 310 14.59 25.22 14.26
N ASP A 311 15.50 24.30 14.03
CA ASP A 311 16.70 24.57 13.21
C ASP A 311 16.32 24.74 11.74
N VAL A 312 17.24 25.36 10.97
CA VAL A 312 17.10 25.42 9.52
C VAL A 312 17.22 24.02 8.95
N VAL A 313 16.29 23.64 8.12
CA VAL A 313 16.24 22.32 7.46
C VAL A 313 16.22 22.45 5.95
N THR A 314 16.77 21.46 5.25
CA THR A 314 16.61 21.32 3.80
C THR A 314 15.28 20.62 3.48
N ALA A 315 14.72 20.96 2.31
CA ALA A 315 13.51 20.32 1.81
C ALA A 315 13.53 20.21 0.29
N LEU A 316 12.98 19.09 -0.21
CA LEU A 316 12.67 18.89 -1.62
C LEU A 316 11.39 19.67 -1.96
N ASP A 317 11.32 20.19 -3.19
CA ASP A 317 10.07 20.77 -3.70
C ASP A 317 9.00 19.68 -3.86
N PRO A 318 7.86 19.77 -3.15
CA PRO A 318 6.78 18.80 -3.29
C PRO A 318 6.17 18.74 -4.69
N TYR A 319 6.34 19.82 -5.47
CA TYR A 319 5.85 19.97 -6.84
C TYR A 319 6.97 19.81 -7.90
N ALA A 320 8.09 19.19 -7.55
CA ALA A 320 9.19 18.96 -8.47
C ALA A 320 8.73 18.09 -9.65
N LYS A 321 8.81 18.61 -10.86
CA LYS A 321 8.42 17.91 -12.10
C LYS A 321 9.49 16.94 -12.60
N SER A 322 10.71 17.11 -12.10
CA SER A 322 11.84 16.20 -12.27
C SER A 322 12.87 16.42 -11.17
N MET A 323 13.82 15.52 -11.05
CA MET A 323 14.75 15.47 -9.95
C MET A 323 16.17 15.19 -10.43
N ALA A 324 17.14 15.54 -9.58
CA ALA A 324 18.50 15.02 -9.69
C ALA A 324 18.48 13.49 -9.47
N PRO A 325 19.48 12.77 -10.02
CA PRO A 325 19.64 11.36 -9.73
C PRO A 325 19.78 11.09 -8.23
N VAL A 326 19.11 10.07 -7.74
CA VAL A 326 19.13 9.68 -6.34
C VAL A 326 20.09 8.52 -6.14
N THR A 327 20.91 8.60 -5.09
CA THR A 327 21.83 7.55 -4.65
C THR A 327 21.59 7.25 -3.18
N VAL A 328 20.54 6.51 -2.91
CA VAL A 328 20.22 6.04 -1.56
C VAL A 328 20.59 4.57 -1.45
N ASN A 329 21.43 4.25 -0.48
CA ASN A 329 21.80 2.87 -0.22
C ASN A 329 20.54 2.03 -0.03
N PRO A 330 20.36 0.91 -0.75
CA PRO A 330 19.24 -0.02 -0.54
C PRO A 330 19.08 -0.49 0.91
N ASN A 331 20.17 -0.47 1.69
CA ASN A 331 20.16 -0.81 3.12
C ASN A 331 19.66 0.33 4.02
N ALA A 332 19.39 1.52 3.50
CA ALA A 332 18.99 2.68 4.31
C ALA A 332 17.64 2.45 5.02
N SER A 333 16.76 1.61 4.46
CA SER A 333 15.51 1.18 5.10
C SER A 333 15.73 0.44 6.44
N ASP A 334 16.92 -0.15 6.63
CA ASP A 334 17.31 -0.85 7.86
C ASP A 334 18.07 0.05 8.86
N GLY A 335 18.03 1.37 8.66
CA GLY A 335 18.74 2.34 9.49
C GLY A 335 20.21 2.56 9.08
N GLY A 336 20.59 2.14 7.87
CA GLY A 336 21.89 2.45 7.29
C GLY A 336 22.06 3.93 6.99
N GLU A 337 23.30 4.44 7.05
CA GLU A 337 23.63 5.81 6.65
C GLU A 337 23.42 5.98 5.15
N SER A 338 22.76 7.05 4.75
CA SER A 338 22.64 7.48 3.38
C SER A 338 23.01 8.96 3.27
N ASP A 339 23.86 9.27 2.31
CA ASP A 339 24.31 10.64 2.08
C ASP A 339 23.24 11.50 1.38
N ASP A 340 22.18 10.92 0.84
CA ASP A 340 21.22 11.58 -0.06
C ASP A 340 19.75 11.36 0.34
N LEU A 341 19.46 11.48 1.65
CA LEU A 341 18.09 11.31 2.18
C LEU A 341 17.10 12.39 1.74
N MET A 342 17.57 13.52 1.15
CA MET A 342 16.72 14.59 0.67
C MET A 342 17.09 14.94 -0.77
N GLY A 343 16.29 14.48 -1.71
CA GLY A 343 16.48 14.72 -3.13
C GLY A 343 16.49 16.20 -3.51
N LYS A 344 16.96 16.52 -4.71
CA LYS A 344 16.95 17.87 -5.31
C LYS A 344 16.00 17.92 -6.49
N ALA A 345 15.17 18.94 -6.54
CA ALA A 345 14.33 19.21 -7.69
C ALA A 345 15.16 19.72 -8.87
N ALA A 346 14.73 19.45 -10.10
CA ALA A 346 15.34 19.97 -11.32
C ALA A 346 14.46 21.05 -11.96
N ILE A 347 15.09 22.09 -12.47
CA ILE A 347 14.42 23.12 -13.28
C ILE A 347 14.20 22.56 -14.68
N VAL A 348 12.96 22.33 -15.06
CA VAL A 348 12.58 21.84 -16.39
C VAL A 348 11.44 22.66 -16.99
N ASP A 349 11.42 22.79 -18.30
CA ASP A 349 10.29 23.37 -19.01
C ASP A 349 9.42 22.24 -19.59
N ILE A 350 8.45 21.80 -18.83
CA ILE A 350 7.63 20.64 -19.18
C ILE A 350 6.82 20.84 -20.48
N ASN A 351 6.53 22.11 -20.84
CA ASN A 351 5.79 22.44 -22.06
C ASN A 351 6.63 22.30 -23.33
N ASP A 352 7.96 22.42 -23.20
CA ASP A 352 8.91 22.32 -24.31
C ASP A 352 9.44 20.90 -24.53
N ILE A 353 9.25 20.01 -23.55
CA ILE A 353 9.73 18.60 -23.64
C ILE A 353 8.87 17.80 -24.65
N LYS A 354 9.56 17.12 -25.58
CA LYS A 354 8.94 16.25 -26.57
C LYS A 354 9.08 14.77 -26.15
N PRO A 355 8.20 13.88 -26.64
CA PRO A 355 7.08 14.15 -27.56
C PRO A 355 5.89 14.81 -26.85
N ALA A 356 4.98 15.36 -27.63
CA ALA A 356 3.65 15.74 -27.11
C ALA A 356 2.88 14.49 -26.71
N VAL A 357 2.02 14.64 -25.71
CA VAL A 357 1.20 13.52 -25.23
C VAL A 357 0.08 13.16 -26.20
N THR A 358 -0.26 11.87 -26.26
CA THR A 358 -1.38 11.35 -27.02
C THR A 358 -2.52 10.93 -26.10
N LYS A 359 -3.67 10.59 -26.66
CA LYS A 359 -4.80 9.97 -25.95
C LYS A 359 -5.00 8.56 -26.48
N ALA A 360 -5.33 7.63 -25.59
CA ALA A 360 -5.63 6.27 -25.99
C ALA A 360 -6.92 6.18 -26.79
N ASP A 361 -6.90 5.36 -27.86
CA ASP A 361 -8.10 4.89 -28.55
C ASP A 361 -8.20 3.37 -28.38
N ILE A 362 -8.85 2.96 -27.30
CA ILE A 362 -8.96 1.56 -26.92
C ILE A 362 -10.25 0.98 -27.49
N LYS A 363 -10.11 0.18 -28.53
CA LYS A 363 -11.26 -0.41 -29.23
C LYS A 363 -12.09 -1.29 -28.29
N GLY A 364 -13.39 -0.97 -28.16
CA GLY A 364 -14.34 -1.72 -27.34
C GLY A 364 -14.28 -1.38 -25.85
N TYR A 365 -13.51 -0.37 -25.44
CA TYR A 365 -13.49 0.14 -24.07
C TYR A 365 -14.41 1.36 -23.95
N ASN A 366 -15.50 1.24 -23.19
CA ASN A 366 -16.47 2.28 -22.95
C ASN A 366 -16.72 2.53 -21.47
N ARG A 367 -16.44 1.52 -20.64
CA ARG A 367 -16.65 1.53 -19.19
C ARG A 367 -15.63 0.60 -18.52
N ARG A 368 -15.44 0.72 -17.23
CA ARG A 368 -14.41 -0.02 -16.47
C ARG A 368 -14.57 -1.54 -16.51
N GLU A 369 -15.79 -2.08 -16.68
CA GLU A 369 -16.05 -3.50 -16.85
C GLU A 369 -15.45 -4.06 -18.15
N ASP A 370 -15.22 -3.20 -19.15
CA ASP A 370 -14.57 -3.57 -20.41
C ASP A 370 -13.05 -3.71 -20.23
N ALA A 371 -12.49 -3.22 -19.14
CA ALA A 371 -11.06 -3.25 -18.91
C ALA A 371 -10.56 -4.67 -18.62
N ILE A 372 -9.43 -5.00 -19.23
CA ILE A 372 -8.57 -6.13 -18.90
C ILE A 372 -7.20 -5.52 -18.60
N ILE A 373 -6.91 -5.39 -17.32
CA ILE A 373 -5.71 -4.71 -16.82
C ILE A 373 -4.58 -5.72 -16.69
N TYR A 374 -3.39 -5.35 -17.16
CA TYR A 374 -2.17 -6.13 -17.04
C TYR A 374 -1.15 -5.37 -16.22
N GLU A 375 -0.94 -5.80 -14.98
CA GLU A 375 0.03 -5.22 -14.06
C GLU A 375 1.45 -5.68 -14.42
N VAL A 376 2.39 -4.73 -14.52
CA VAL A 376 3.77 -5.04 -14.90
C VAL A 376 4.76 -4.02 -14.32
N HIS A 377 5.92 -4.51 -13.87
CA HIS A 377 7.05 -3.67 -13.49
C HIS A 377 7.93 -3.37 -14.70
N VAL A 378 8.32 -2.09 -14.87
CA VAL A 378 9.11 -1.66 -16.04
C VAL A 378 10.42 -2.43 -16.16
N ARG A 379 11.16 -2.60 -15.08
CA ARG A 379 12.44 -3.31 -15.08
C ARG A 379 12.27 -4.82 -15.33
N ASP A 380 11.32 -5.46 -14.65
CA ASP A 380 11.10 -6.91 -14.74
C ASP A 380 10.88 -7.37 -16.19
N PHE A 381 10.12 -6.55 -16.93
CA PHE A 381 9.72 -6.89 -18.31
C PHE A 381 10.88 -6.96 -19.29
N THR A 382 12.04 -6.41 -18.93
CA THR A 382 13.24 -6.41 -19.77
C THR A 382 14.45 -7.08 -19.09
N SER A 383 14.30 -7.61 -17.88
CA SER A 383 15.40 -8.12 -17.06
C SER A 383 15.80 -9.58 -17.33
N ASP A 384 15.16 -10.27 -18.25
CA ASP A 384 15.57 -11.61 -18.65
C ASP A 384 16.91 -11.58 -19.41
N PRO A 385 17.96 -12.26 -18.91
CA PRO A 385 19.28 -12.25 -19.54
C PRO A 385 19.28 -12.76 -20.99
N ARG A 386 18.27 -13.54 -21.38
CA ARG A 386 18.17 -14.13 -22.73
C ARG A 386 17.74 -13.12 -23.79
N ILE A 387 17.18 -11.97 -23.40
CA ILE A 387 16.73 -10.94 -24.32
C ILE A 387 17.61 -9.70 -24.36
N THR A 388 18.58 -9.55 -23.45
CA THR A 388 19.38 -8.32 -23.28
C THR A 388 20.05 -7.86 -24.58
N LYS A 389 20.50 -8.79 -25.44
CA LYS A 389 21.12 -8.46 -26.74
C LYS A 389 20.14 -7.89 -27.77
N ASN A 390 18.84 -8.01 -27.53
CA ASN A 390 17.77 -7.61 -28.45
C ASN A 390 16.92 -6.46 -27.86
N LEU A 391 17.39 -5.80 -26.81
CA LEU A 391 16.74 -4.63 -26.26
C LEU A 391 16.99 -3.41 -27.15
N THR A 392 15.99 -2.55 -27.29
CA THR A 392 16.08 -1.30 -28.05
C THR A 392 16.62 -0.14 -27.21
N GLY A 393 16.74 -0.33 -25.90
CA GLY A 393 17.27 0.62 -24.94
C GLY A 393 18.03 -0.07 -23.82
N ARG A 394 18.45 0.70 -22.84
CA ARG A 394 19.09 0.22 -21.62
C ARG A 394 18.19 -0.80 -20.91
N PHE A 395 18.79 -1.85 -20.38
CA PHE A 395 18.12 -2.77 -19.47
C PHE A 395 17.30 -2.02 -18.40
N GLY A 396 16.06 -2.42 -18.22
CA GLY A 396 15.16 -1.86 -17.21
C GLY A 396 14.61 -0.45 -17.52
N SER A 397 14.85 0.10 -18.74
CA SER A 397 14.38 1.43 -19.09
C SER A 397 13.00 1.46 -19.73
N PHE A 398 12.34 2.65 -19.72
CA PHE A 398 11.11 2.91 -20.49
C PHE A 398 11.29 2.56 -21.97
N LYS A 399 12.42 2.92 -22.55
CA LYS A 399 12.74 2.66 -23.95
C LYS A 399 12.86 1.17 -24.27
N ALA A 400 13.50 0.40 -23.40
CA ALA A 400 13.57 -1.05 -23.56
C ALA A 400 12.20 -1.70 -23.47
N PHE A 401 11.33 -1.20 -22.61
CA PHE A 401 9.95 -1.69 -22.47
C PHE A 401 9.15 -1.54 -23.76
N ILE A 402 9.28 -0.41 -24.46
CA ILE A 402 8.59 -0.15 -25.73
C ILE A 402 8.82 -1.30 -26.73
N GLY A 403 10.05 -1.82 -26.79
CA GLY A 403 10.39 -2.95 -27.64
C GLY A 403 9.64 -4.26 -27.35
N ARG A 404 8.93 -4.34 -26.21
CA ARG A 404 8.18 -5.51 -25.76
C ARG A 404 6.66 -5.37 -25.90
N LEU A 405 6.15 -4.20 -26.26
CA LEU A 405 4.72 -3.95 -26.47
C LEU A 405 4.04 -4.90 -27.46
N PRO A 406 4.71 -5.40 -28.52
CA PRO A 406 4.09 -6.39 -29.44
C PRO A 406 3.59 -7.66 -28.75
N TYR A 407 4.18 -8.07 -27.62
CA TYR A 407 3.70 -9.19 -26.82
C TYR A 407 2.35 -8.87 -26.17
N LEU A 408 2.26 -7.73 -25.50
CA LEU A 408 1.04 -7.29 -24.80
C LEU A 408 -0.10 -7.02 -25.79
N LYS A 409 0.21 -6.41 -26.94
CA LYS A 409 -0.75 -6.24 -28.02
C LYS A 409 -1.31 -7.58 -28.50
N LYS A 410 -0.45 -8.61 -28.65
CA LYS A 410 -0.88 -9.97 -29.04
C LYS A 410 -1.62 -10.69 -27.92
N LEU A 411 -1.30 -10.43 -26.67
CA LEU A 411 -2.02 -10.96 -25.51
C LEU A 411 -3.47 -10.43 -25.50
N GLY A 412 -3.65 -9.18 -25.95
CA GLY A 412 -4.96 -8.60 -26.19
C GLY A 412 -5.55 -7.81 -25.02
N VAL A 413 -4.77 -7.49 -24.00
CA VAL A 413 -5.17 -6.66 -22.86
C VAL A 413 -5.57 -5.25 -23.29
N THR A 414 -6.35 -4.56 -22.49
CA THR A 414 -6.84 -3.21 -22.80
C THR A 414 -5.99 -2.12 -22.15
N HIS A 415 -5.49 -2.37 -20.94
CA HIS A 415 -4.66 -1.43 -20.20
C HIS A 415 -3.42 -2.12 -19.65
N ILE A 416 -2.34 -1.37 -19.60
CA ILE A 416 -1.11 -1.74 -18.93
C ILE A 416 -1.05 -0.92 -17.64
N GLN A 417 -1.00 -1.58 -16.49
CA GLN A 417 -0.72 -0.93 -15.21
C GLN A 417 0.78 -1.05 -14.94
N LEU A 418 1.47 0.07 -14.90
CA LEU A 418 2.88 0.13 -14.50
C LEU A 418 2.97 0.22 -12.97
N LEU A 419 3.76 -0.66 -12.35
CA LEU A 419 4.16 -0.46 -10.95
C LEU A 419 4.77 0.93 -10.81
N PRO A 420 4.90 1.49 -9.57
CA PRO A 420 5.17 2.90 -9.41
C PRO A 420 6.36 3.41 -10.23
N VAL A 421 6.09 4.45 -11.00
CA VAL A 421 7.09 5.20 -11.78
C VAL A 421 7.31 6.61 -11.23
N MET A 422 6.59 6.98 -10.18
CA MET A 422 6.87 8.19 -9.40
C MET A 422 8.21 8.03 -8.71
N ALA A 423 8.92 9.15 -8.52
CA ALA A 423 10.24 9.14 -7.88
C ALA A 423 10.17 8.53 -6.48
N TRP A 424 10.81 7.38 -6.31
CA TRP A 424 10.94 6.64 -5.06
C TRP A 424 12.36 6.76 -4.48
N LEU A 425 12.55 6.41 -3.20
CA LEU A 425 13.76 6.80 -2.47
C LEU A 425 14.90 5.79 -2.58
N TYR A 426 14.64 4.48 -2.44
CA TYR A 426 15.68 3.48 -2.21
C TYR A 426 16.26 2.92 -3.51
N GLY A 427 17.51 3.28 -3.81
CA GLY A 427 18.26 2.77 -4.94
C GLY A 427 19.34 3.73 -5.42
N ASP A 428 20.23 3.23 -6.25
CA ASP A 428 21.27 3.99 -6.94
C ASP A 428 20.89 4.11 -8.41
N GLU A 429 20.32 5.23 -8.82
CA GLU A 429 19.84 5.46 -10.19
C GLU A 429 20.94 5.31 -11.24
N TYR A 430 22.21 5.59 -10.89
CA TYR A 430 23.35 5.44 -11.79
C TYR A 430 23.65 3.96 -12.12
N LYS A 431 23.23 3.05 -11.24
CA LYS A 431 23.47 1.61 -11.40
C LYS A 431 22.22 0.81 -11.79
N MET A 432 21.09 1.45 -12.02
CA MET A 432 19.85 0.76 -12.41
C MET A 432 19.96 0.05 -13.78
N GLY A 433 20.96 0.36 -14.59
CA GLY A 433 21.30 -0.38 -15.81
C GLY A 433 22.16 -1.64 -15.57
N GLU A 434 22.59 -1.90 -14.36
CA GLU A 434 23.37 -3.08 -14.00
C GLU A 434 22.42 -4.22 -13.59
N PRO A 435 22.45 -5.38 -14.30
CA PRO A 435 21.56 -6.48 -13.98
C PRO A 435 22.07 -7.29 -12.79
N GLU A 436 21.16 -7.70 -11.93
CA GLU A 436 21.42 -8.54 -10.76
C GLU A 436 20.93 -9.97 -10.98
N TYR A 437 21.73 -10.80 -11.67
CA TYR A 437 21.36 -12.17 -12.01
C TYR A 437 21.74 -13.23 -10.96
N VAL A 438 22.41 -12.83 -9.90
CA VAL A 438 22.64 -13.69 -8.74
C VAL A 438 21.39 -13.64 -7.86
N TYR A 439 20.90 -14.82 -7.42
CA TYR A 439 19.80 -14.87 -6.47
C TYR A 439 20.15 -14.14 -5.19
N LYS A 440 19.42 -13.09 -4.90
CA LYS A 440 19.51 -12.26 -3.70
C LYS A 440 18.11 -11.78 -3.38
N ALA A 441 17.73 -11.83 -2.13
CA ALA A 441 16.37 -11.54 -1.69
C ALA A 441 16.29 -10.37 -0.72
N ARG A 442 17.36 -9.55 -0.62
CA ARG A 442 17.40 -8.35 0.20
C ARG A 442 18.52 -7.43 -0.24
N ASN A 443 18.36 -6.12 -0.04
CA ASN A 443 19.38 -5.11 -0.32
C ASN A 443 19.87 -5.14 -1.78
N CYS A 444 18.97 -5.33 -2.72
CA CYS A 444 19.25 -5.26 -4.14
C CYS A 444 19.10 -3.82 -4.64
N ASN A 445 19.79 -3.46 -5.71
CA ASN A 445 19.52 -2.21 -6.41
C ASN A 445 18.26 -2.34 -7.29
N TYR A 446 17.17 -2.67 -6.63
CA TYR A 446 15.85 -2.95 -7.17
C TYR A 446 14.80 -2.54 -6.15
N ASN A 447 13.73 -1.93 -6.57
CA ASN A 447 12.56 -1.68 -5.72
C ASN A 447 11.30 -1.71 -6.59
N TRP A 448 10.17 -2.09 -5.99
CA TRP A 448 8.87 -1.97 -6.66
C TRP A 448 8.42 -0.51 -6.82
N GLY A 449 8.94 0.41 -5.97
CA GLY A 449 8.67 1.85 -6.05
C GLY A 449 7.63 2.38 -5.09
N TYR A 450 7.26 1.63 -4.06
CA TYR A 450 6.22 2.03 -3.09
C TYR A 450 6.73 2.92 -1.93
N ASP A 451 7.93 3.49 -2.07
CA ASP A 451 8.51 4.42 -1.12
C ASP A 451 8.71 5.81 -1.77
N PRO A 452 7.62 6.57 -2.07
CA PRO A 452 7.74 7.81 -2.82
C PRO A 452 8.47 8.90 -2.04
N GLN A 453 9.31 9.67 -2.75
CA GLN A 453 9.89 10.90 -2.26
C GLN A 453 9.26 12.14 -2.93
N ASN A 454 8.60 11.97 -4.07
CA ASN A 454 7.92 13.04 -4.80
C ASN A 454 6.75 12.47 -5.60
N TYR A 455 5.65 13.23 -5.70
CA TYR A 455 4.43 12.79 -6.38
C TYR A 455 4.30 13.25 -7.84
N PHE A 456 5.24 14.06 -8.36
CA PHE A 456 5.14 14.66 -9.70
C PHE A 456 6.23 14.21 -10.67
N ALA A 457 7.39 13.86 -10.16
CA ALA A 457 8.53 13.49 -10.98
C ALA A 457 8.51 12.01 -11.36
N PRO A 458 8.83 11.64 -12.63
CA PRO A 458 9.17 10.26 -12.96
C PRO A 458 10.50 9.86 -12.31
N ASP A 459 10.62 8.59 -11.96
CA ASP A 459 11.84 8.06 -11.39
C ASP A 459 12.96 7.92 -12.42
N GLY A 460 14.18 8.30 -12.06
CA GLY A 460 15.36 8.20 -12.93
C GLY A 460 15.85 6.78 -13.14
N ALA A 461 15.45 5.83 -12.29
CA ALA A 461 15.79 4.41 -12.43
C ALA A 461 15.40 3.83 -13.80
N TYR A 462 14.36 4.36 -14.42
CA TYR A 462 13.84 3.90 -15.70
C TYR A 462 14.30 4.71 -16.92
N SER A 463 15.10 5.77 -16.72
CA SER A 463 15.63 6.59 -17.81
C SER A 463 16.94 6.03 -18.38
N GLU A 464 17.20 6.24 -19.67
CA GLU A 464 18.47 5.89 -20.31
C GLU A 464 19.67 6.66 -19.70
N ASN A 465 19.40 7.89 -19.20
CA ASN A 465 20.38 8.71 -18.51
C ASN A 465 19.71 9.46 -17.34
N PRO A 466 19.93 9.06 -16.10
CA PRO A 466 19.32 9.70 -14.94
C PRO A 466 19.82 11.13 -14.68
N GLU A 467 20.99 11.53 -15.22
CA GLU A 467 21.50 12.92 -15.10
C GLU A 467 20.75 13.92 -15.96
N ASP A 468 20.08 13.44 -17.03
CA ASP A 468 19.25 14.31 -17.87
C ASP A 468 17.84 14.38 -17.30
N ALA A 469 17.57 15.44 -16.55
CA ALA A 469 16.31 15.63 -15.87
C ALA A 469 15.10 15.77 -16.83
N GLU A 470 15.29 16.15 -18.07
CA GLU A 470 14.21 16.24 -19.06
C GLU A 470 13.99 14.92 -19.81
N LEU A 471 15.04 14.10 -19.92
CA LEU A 471 14.98 12.83 -20.63
C LEU A 471 14.00 11.85 -19.98
N ARG A 472 14.00 11.73 -18.64
CA ARG A 472 13.05 10.82 -17.94
C ARG A 472 11.60 11.17 -18.21
N ILE A 473 11.27 12.46 -18.39
CA ILE A 473 9.94 12.93 -18.78
C ILE A 473 9.64 12.53 -20.23
N ALA A 474 10.58 12.81 -21.14
CA ALA A 474 10.44 12.48 -22.55
C ALA A 474 10.23 10.98 -22.79
N GLU A 475 11.04 10.15 -22.14
CA GLU A 475 10.99 8.68 -22.29
C GLU A 475 9.71 8.05 -21.74
N LEU A 476 9.19 8.57 -20.63
CA LEU A 476 7.88 8.11 -20.12
C LEU A 476 6.75 8.53 -21.07
N ARG A 477 6.80 9.75 -21.63
CA ARG A 477 5.85 10.16 -22.69
C ARG A 477 5.96 9.30 -23.94
N GLU A 478 7.18 8.92 -24.36
CA GLU A 478 7.39 8.00 -25.46
C GLU A 478 6.78 6.63 -25.19
N LEU A 479 6.96 6.08 -24.01
CA LEU A 479 6.37 4.82 -23.61
C LEU A 479 4.84 4.89 -23.66
N ILE A 480 4.23 5.90 -23.04
CA ILE A 480 2.78 6.05 -23.01
C ILE A 480 2.22 6.21 -24.41
N ASN A 481 2.82 7.06 -25.24
CA ASN A 481 2.43 7.22 -26.63
C ASN A 481 2.53 5.91 -27.43
N ALA A 482 3.59 5.12 -27.24
CA ALA A 482 3.74 3.83 -27.89
C ALA A 482 2.68 2.81 -27.44
N VAL A 483 2.26 2.85 -26.20
CA VAL A 483 1.15 2.05 -25.67
C VAL A 483 -0.17 2.46 -26.33
N HIS A 484 -0.43 3.78 -26.47
CA HIS A 484 -1.61 4.30 -27.16
C HIS A 484 -1.63 3.89 -28.64
N GLU A 485 -0.49 3.98 -29.34
CA GLU A 485 -0.36 3.51 -30.73
C GLU A 485 -0.61 2.00 -30.86
N ALA A 486 -0.31 1.24 -29.82
CA ALA A 486 -0.63 -0.17 -29.78
C ALA A 486 -2.13 -0.46 -29.55
N GLY A 487 -2.94 0.58 -29.24
CA GLY A 487 -4.38 0.50 -28.96
C GLY A 487 -4.70 0.09 -27.53
N MET A 488 -3.82 0.38 -26.60
CA MET A 488 -3.97 0.14 -25.17
C MET A 488 -3.88 1.44 -24.38
N GLY A 489 -4.39 1.45 -23.15
CA GLY A 489 -4.25 2.56 -22.19
C GLY A 489 -3.18 2.28 -21.16
N VAL A 490 -2.77 3.33 -20.44
CA VAL A 490 -1.78 3.26 -19.35
C VAL A 490 -2.44 3.65 -18.03
N ILE A 491 -2.32 2.77 -17.05
CA ILE A 491 -2.66 3.02 -15.65
C ILE A 491 -1.34 3.17 -14.89
N LEU A 492 -1.21 4.21 -14.09
CA LEU A 492 -0.09 4.34 -13.16
C LEU A 492 -0.49 3.81 -11.79
N ASP A 493 0.38 3.03 -11.21
CA ASP A 493 0.32 2.69 -9.79
C ASP A 493 0.83 3.87 -8.97
N VAL A 494 0.02 4.38 -8.06
CA VAL A 494 0.29 5.62 -7.33
C VAL A 494 0.22 5.41 -5.83
N VAL A 495 1.16 6.03 -5.13
CA VAL A 495 1.28 5.95 -3.68
C VAL A 495 1.07 7.34 -3.09
N TYR A 496 -0.20 7.70 -2.83
CA TYR A 496 -0.53 9.00 -2.22
C TYR A 496 -0.80 8.91 -0.72
N THR A 497 -0.79 7.72 -0.17
CA THR A 497 -1.17 7.49 1.23
C THR A 497 -0.02 7.67 2.20
N HIS A 498 1.21 7.56 1.72
CA HIS A 498 2.42 7.77 2.53
C HIS A 498 3.58 8.27 1.68
N MET A 499 4.67 8.62 2.34
CA MET A 499 5.97 8.91 1.74
C MET A 499 7.04 8.04 2.41
N ALA A 500 8.14 7.80 1.71
CA ALA A 500 9.29 7.07 2.24
C ALA A 500 9.79 7.68 3.57
N ASN A 501 9.71 9.00 3.70
CA ASN A 501 10.03 9.70 4.94
C ASN A 501 9.10 10.90 5.13
N ALA A 502 8.49 10.99 6.30
CA ALA A 502 7.62 12.13 6.64
C ALA A 502 8.34 13.49 6.54
N THR A 503 9.66 13.55 6.69
CA THR A 503 10.44 14.78 6.60
C THR A 503 10.31 15.51 5.26
N PHE A 504 9.99 14.81 4.15
CA PHE A 504 9.81 15.43 2.84
C PHE A 504 8.76 16.54 2.85
N LEU A 505 7.69 16.38 3.61
CA LEU A 505 6.64 17.40 3.76
C LEU A 505 6.69 18.09 5.13
N ASN A 506 7.07 17.36 6.19
CA ASN A 506 7.06 17.87 7.57
C ASN A 506 8.16 18.92 7.80
N ASN A 507 9.26 18.92 7.03
CA ASN A 507 10.25 19.98 7.07
C ASN A 507 9.70 21.30 6.51
N ILE A 508 8.76 21.23 5.58
CA ILE A 508 8.14 22.40 4.95
C ILE A 508 7.05 22.98 5.87
N VAL A 509 6.07 22.15 6.23
CA VAL A 509 4.98 22.55 7.12
C VAL A 509 4.88 21.54 8.25
N PRO A 510 5.55 21.80 9.37
CA PRO A 510 5.52 20.91 10.52
C PRO A 510 4.11 20.58 10.97
N ASP A 511 3.87 19.30 11.20
CA ASP A 511 2.66 18.75 11.80
C ASP A 511 1.37 18.94 10.99
N TYR A 512 1.50 19.26 9.67
CA TYR A 512 0.34 19.53 8.84
C TYR A 512 0.00 18.40 7.87
N TYR A 513 0.93 17.82 7.15
CA TYR A 513 0.62 16.93 6.03
C TYR A 513 0.24 15.49 6.43
N PHE A 514 0.56 15.05 7.63
CA PHE A 514 0.34 13.66 8.05
C PHE A 514 -0.58 13.57 9.25
N PHE A 515 -1.39 12.51 9.31
CA PHE A 515 -2.18 12.17 10.48
C PHE A 515 -1.28 11.83 11.67
N LYS A 516 -1.74 12.21 12.85
CA LYS A 516 -1.08 11.92 14.12
C LYS A 516 -2.06 11.31 15.11
N ASP A 517 -1.55 10.48 16.01
CA ASP A 517 -2.29 10.01 17.16
C ASP A 517 -2.46 11.13 18.22
N GLN A 518 -3.17 10.81 19.28
CA GLN A 518 -3.39 11.74 20.40
C GLN A 518 -2.09 12.10 21.15
N ASN A 519 -1.02 11.34 20.96
CA ASN A 519 0.29 11.59 21.55
C ASN A 519 1.21 12.41 20.64
N GLY A 520 0.77 12.70 19.41
CA GLY A 520 1.53 13.46 18.44
C GLY A 520 2.45 12.60 17.55
N ASN A 521 2.35 11.27 17.61
CA ASN A 521 3.11 10.38 16.75
C ASN A 521 2.43 10.26 15.38
N PHE A 522 3.20 10.12 14.32
CA PHE A 522 2.65 9.79 13.01
C PHE A 522 1.96 8.42 13.05
N VAL A 523 0.83 8.31 12.38
CA VAL A 523 0.09 7.05 12.20
C VAL A 523 0.25 6.54 10.78
N GLY A 524 0.07 5.22 10.60
CA GLY A 524 0.16 4.55 9.30
C GLY A 524 1.02 3.30 9.40
N ASP A 525 0.67 2.30 8.61
CA ASP A 525 1.36 1.01 8.64
C ASP A 525 2.77 1.09 8.01
N PHE A 526 3.03 2.19 7.23
CA PHE A 526 4.33 2.52 6.64
C PHE A 526 5.02 3.72 7.32
N GLY A 527 4.70 3.98 8.60
CA GLY A 527 5.33 5.02 9.42
C GLY A 527 4.74 6.42 9.28
N ASN A 528 3.91 6.68 8.29
CA ASN A 528 3.15 7.92 8.12
C ASN A 528 1.96 7.71 7.19
N ASN A 529 0.85 8.42 7.43
CA ASN A 529 -0.28 8.50 6.50
C ASN A 529 -0.59 9.96 6.20
N LEU A 530 -0.73 10.28 4.92
CA LEU A 530 -1.08 11.63 4.46
C LEU A 530 -2.47 12.01 5.00
N ALA A 531 -2.57 13.17 5.60
CA ALA A 531 -3.83 13.69 6.14
C ALA A 531 -4.72 14.24 5.02
N THR A 532 -5.32 13.33 4.27
CA THR A 532 -6.04 13.59 3.02
C THR A 532 -7.33 14.41 3.19
N ASN A 533 -7.78 14.63 4.43
CA ASN A 533 -8.89 15.53 4.76
C ASN A 533 -8.48 17.02 4.84
N ARG A 534 -7.17 17.34 4.77
CA ARG A 534 -6.67 18.72 4.86
C ARG A 534 -6.56 19.34 3.47
N LYS A 535 -6.92 20.63 3.35
CA LYS A 535 -7.05 21.29 2.05
C LYS A 535 -5.78 21.25 1.19
N MET A 536 -4.60 21.47 1.79
CA MET A 536 -3.37 21.50 1.03
C MET A 536 -2.77 20.10 0.78
N ALA A 537 -3.09 19.12 1.61
CA ALA A 537 -2.79 17.72 1.31
C ALA A 537 -3.65 17.21 0.15
N LEU A 538 -4.95 17.48 0.18
CA LEU A 538 -5.86 17.19 -0.93
C LEU A 538 -5.45 17.91 -2.22
N LYS A 539 -5.04 19.19 -2.11
CA LYS A 539 -4.54 19.95 -3.25
C LYS A 539 -3.28 19.31 -3.85
N LEU A 540 -2.32 18.92 -3.02
CA LEU A 540 -1.10 18.23 -3.47
C LEU A 540 -1.44 16.97 -4.28
N MET A 541 -2.38 16.17 -3.80
CA MET A 541 -2.86 14.97 -4.48
C MET A 541 -3.58 15.29 -5.79
N THR A 542 -4.55 16.19 -5.77
CA THR A 542 -5.34 16.54 -6.95
C THR A 542 -4.50 17.23 -8.03
N ASP A 543 -3.55 18.07 -7.65
CA ASP A 543 -2.62 18.70 -8.58
C ASP A 543 -1.68 17.66 -9.20
N SER A 544 -1.21 16.70 -8.43
CA SER A 544 -0.42 15.58 -8.95
C SER A 544 -1.23 14.72 -9.93
N VAL A 545 -2.47 14.37 -9.61
CA VAL A 545 -3.37 13.65 -10.52
C VAL A 545 -3.55 14.42 -11.83
N LYS A 546 -3.87 15.72 -11.74
CA LYS A 546 -3.98 16.58 -12.93
C LYS A 546 -2.69 16.61 -13.74
N HIS A 547 -1.54 16.68 -13.07
CA HIS A 547 -0.23 16.65 -13.72
C HIS A 547 -0.03 15.37 -14.52
N TRP A 548 -0.25 14.20 -13.95
CA TRP A 548 -0.08 12.93 -14.65
C TRP A 548 -1.03 12.78 -15.85
N PHE A 549 -2.29 13.21 -15.71
CA PHE A 549 -3.24 13.15 -16.82
C PHE A 549 -2.96 14.18 -17.91
N ARG A 550 -2.50 15.40 -17.58
CA ARG A 550 -2.22 16.46 -18.57
C ARG A 550 -0.88 16.28 -19.25
N GLU A 551 0.15 16.03 -18.45
CA GLU A 551 1.53 16.05 -18.92
C GLU A 551 2.01 14.72 -19.48
N TYR A 552 1.35 13.64 -19.14
CA TYR A 552 1.69 12.31 -19.64
C TYR A 552 0.55 11.61 -20.39
N GLY A 553 -0.68 12.09 -20.28
CA GLY A 553 -1.82 11.54 -20.99
C GLY A 553 -2.25 10.15 -20.55
N ILE A 554 -2.05 9.82 -19.28
CA ILE A 554 -2.44 8.51 -18.73
C ILE A 554 -3.94 8.28 -18.77
N ASP A 555 -4.37 7.01 -18.67
CA ASP A 555 -5.76 6.59 -18.78
C ASP A 555 -6.37 6.14 -17.45
N GLY A 556 -5.57 6.02 -16.41
CA GLY A 556 -6.07 5.64 -15.09
C GLY A 556 -5.02 5.60 -14.02
N MET A 557 -5.48 5.30 -12.80
CA MET A 557 -4.62 5.11 -11.64
C MET A 557 -5.06 3.89 -10.83
N ARG A 558 -4.07 3.13 -10.34
CA ARG A 558 -4.23 2.16 -9.26
C ARG A 558 -3.68 2.78 -7.99
N TRP A 559 -4.48 2.85 -6.97
CA TRP A 559 -4.12 3.45 -5.69
C TRP A 559 -3.61 2.39 -4.73
N ASP A 560 -2.34 2.49 -4.39
CA ASP A 560 -1.74 1.72 -3.31
C ASP A 560 -2.38 2.12 -1.98
N MET A 561 -2.71 1.13 -1.15
CA MET A 561 -3.33 1.34 0.16
C MET A 561 -4.47 2.38 0.14
N MET A 562 -5.30 2.35 -0.89
CA MET A 562 -6.38 3.33 -1.08
C MET A 562 -7.25 3.52 0.16
N GLY A 563 -7.44 2.44 0.95
CA GLY A 563 -8.20 2.49 2.20
C GLY A 563 -7.64 3.42 3.26
N ASP A 564 -6.37 3.81 3.18
CA ASP A 564 -5.72 4.76 4.09
C ASP A 564 -6.03 6.24 3.78
N ALA A 565 -6.54 6.52 2.57
CA ALA A 565 -7.03 7.86 2.21
C ALA A 565 -8.50 8.03 2.58
N THR A 566 -8.96 9.27 2.73
CA THR A 566 -10.38 9.55 2.85
C THR A 566 -11.10 9.35 1.51
N ALA A 567 -12.31 8.80 1.55
CA ALA A 567 -13.15 8.59 0.37
C ALA A 567 -13.40 9.87 -0.43
N ASP A 568 -13.61 10.98 0.27
CA ASP A 568 -13.84 12.30 -0.36
C ASP A 568 -12.59 12.76 -1.14
N ALA A 569 -11.39 12.47 -0.64
CA ALA A 569 -10.14 12.82 -1.33
C ALA A 569 -9.93 11.98 -2.60
N VAL A 570 -10.17 10.67 -2.53
CA VAL A 570 -10.06 9.79 -3.70
C VAL A 570 -11.10 10.17 -4.75
N GLN A 571 -12.34 10.49 -4.34
CA GLN A 571 -13.38 10.96 -5.25
C GLN A 571 -12.98 12.28 -5.93
N ALA A 572 -12.47 13.26 -5.16
CA ALA A 572 -12.02 14.54 -5.72
C ALA A 572 -10.86 14.37 -6.74
N CYS A 573 -9.96 13.43 -6.47
CA CYS A 573 -8.90 13.08 -7.41
C CYS A 573 -9.44 12.44 -8.69
N TYR A 574 -10.42 11.53 -8.57
CA TYR A 574 -11.08 10.94 -9.72
C TYR A 574 -11.82 12.00 -10.57
N ASP A 575 -12.56 12.89 -9.93
CA ASP A 575 -13.29 13.96 -10.61
C ASP A 575 -12.33 14.86 -11.39
N ALA A 576 -11.19 15.22 -10.79
CA ALA A 576 -10.13 15.98 -11.44
C ALA A 576 -9.51 15.25 -12.65
N ALA A 577 -9.34 13.93 -12.57
CA ALA A 577 -8.88 13.10 -13.68
C ALA A 577 -9.92 13.03 -14.80
N LYS A 578 -11.19 12.85 -14.45
CA LYS A 578 -12.31 12.72 -15.39
C LYS A 578 -12.57 13.99 -16.21
N GLU A 579 -12.30 15.16 -15.65
CA GLU A 579 -12.33 16.43 -16.39
C GLU A 579 -11.33 16.45 -17.55
N ILE A 580 -10.18 15.75 -17.42
CA ILE A 580 -9.12 15.71 -18.44
C ILE A 580 -9.31 14.52 -19.38
N ASN A 581 -9.61 13.36 -18.82
CA ASN A 581 -9.90 12.11 -19.53
C ASN A 581 -11.24 11.52 -19.07
N PRO A 582 -12.35 11.73 -19.79
CA PRO A 582 -13.67 11.21 -19.40
C PRO A 582 -13.77 9.68 -19.32
N LYS A 583 -12.76 8.97 -19.84
CA LYS A 583 -12.68 7.51 -19.78
C LYS A 583 -11.68 7.01 -18.74
N ALA A 584 -11.23 7.89 -17.84
CA ALA A 584 -10.30 7.53 -16.77
C ALA A 584 -10.84 6.37 -15.93
N ILE A 585 -9.96 5.42 -15.59
CA ILE A 585 -10.26 4.29 -14.71
C ILE A 585 -9.46 4.42 -13.41
N PHE A 586 -10.16 4.36 -12.27
CA PHE A 586 -9.54 4.30 -10.95
C PHE A 586 -9.88 2.98 -10.29
N ILE A 587 -8.84 2.30 -9.84
CA ILE A 587 -8.92 1.10 -8.99
C ILE A 587 -7.96 1.26 -7.81
N GLY A 588 -8.14 0.51 -6.74
CA GLY A 588 -7.22 0.59 -5.62
C GLY A 588 -7.42 -0.49 -4.58
N GLU A 589 -6.47 -0.55 -3.67
CA GLU A 589 -6.52 -1.42 -2.49
C GLU A 589 -7.39 -0.80 -1.40
N GLY A 590 -8.67 -1.10 -1.47
CA GLY A 590 -9.66 -0.62 -0.51
C GLY A 590 -9.67 -1.42 0.79
N TRP A 591 -8.52 -1.74 1.36
CA TRP A 591 -8.46 -2.42 2.65
C TRP A 591 -8.96 -1.53 3.78
N ARG A 592 -9.52 -2.12 4.84
CA ARG A 592 -10.03 -1.38 6.01
C ARG A 592 -8.91 -1.00 6.97
N THR A 593 -7.98 -0.17 6.50
CA THR A 593 -6.74 0.18 7.19
C THR A 593 -6.67 1.63 7.67
N PHE A 594 -7.69 2.44 7.39
CA PHE A 594 -7.74 3.87 7.68
C PHE A 594 -7.44 4.22 9.14
N LYS A 595 -6.43 5.06 9.37
CA LYS A 595 -5.95 5.47 10.70
C LYS A 595 -6.29 6.90 11.09
N GLY A 596 -6.91 7.69 10.21
CA GLY A 596 -7.24 9.09 10.49
C GLY A 596 -8.16 9.30 11.70
N ASN A 597 -8.94 8.27 12.06
CA ASN A 597 -9.76 8.27 13.28
C ASN A 597 -8.93 8.29 14.59
N GLN A 598 -7.65 7.99 14.54
CA GLN A 598 -6.75 8.11 15.69
C GLN A 598 -6.42 9.58 16.01
N GLU A 599 -6.46 10.46 15.02
CA GLU A 599 -6.33 11.91 15.22
C GLU A 599 -7.68 12.57 15.52
N ASP A 600 -8.71 12.21 14.77
CA ASP A 600 -10.05 12.80 14.88
C ASP A 600 -11.12 11.70 14.76
N ALA A 601 -11.81 11.43 15.86
CA ALA A 601 -12.87 10.41 15.90
C ALA A 601 -13.99 10.65 14.87
N ALA A 602 -14.20 11.88 14.41
CA ALA A 602 -15.18 12.22 13.37
C ALA A 602 -14.81 11.62 11.98
N LEU A 603 -13.57 11.19 11.81
CA LEU A 603 -13.09 10.52 10.58
C LEU A 603 -13.32 9.01 10.59
N ALA A 604 -13.88 8.42 11.64
CA ALA A 604 -14.21 7.00 11.68
C ALA A 604 -15.12 6.61 10.50
N GLY A 605 -14.75 5.57 9.76
CA GLY A 605 -15.50 5.09 8.59
C GLY A 605 -15.47 6.01 7.37
N LYS A 606 -14.47 6.93 7.29
CA LYS A 606 -14.27 7.84 6.16
C LYS A 606 -13.23 7.33 5.17
N GLY A 607 -12.61 6.18 5.39
CA GLY A 607 -11.64 5.59 4.47
C GLY A 607 -12.23 5.28 3.10
N ALA A 608 -11.40 5.37 2.06
CA ALA A 608 -11.74 4.93 0.71
C ALA A 608 -11.59 3.40 0.58
N ASP A 609 -12.20 2.70 1.50
CA ASP A 609 -12.10 1.25 1.66
C ASP A 609 -13.27 0.49 1.00
N GLN A 610 -13.30 -0.83 1.17
CA GLN A 610 -14.35 -1.68 0.64
C GLN A 610 -15.76 -1.29 1.11
N ASP A 611 -15.92 -0.65 2.30
CA ASP A 611 -17.22 -0.18 2.78
C ASP A 611 -17.72 1.06 2.03
N TRP A 612 -16.84 1.75 1.32
CA TRP A 612 -17.17 2.85 0.43
C TRP A 612 -17.68 2.39 -0.94
N MET A 613 -17.38 1.17 -1.39
CA MET A 613 -17.68 0.68 -2.75
C MET A 613 -19.18 0.67 -3.10
N CYS A 614 -20.06 0.66 -2.10
CA CYS A 614 -21.50 0.80 -2.33
C CYS A 614 -21.97 2.26 -2.47
N LYS A 615 -21.09 3.24 -2.29
CA LYS A 615 -21.39 4.67 -2.34
C LYS A 615 -20.76 5.37 -3.55
N THR A 616 -19.71 4.79 -4.13
CA THR A 616 -19.07 5.30 -5.35
C THR A 616 -19.51 4.51 -6.58
N MET A 617 -19.71 5.21 -7.71
CA MET A 617 -19.94 4.59 -9.03
C MET A 617 -18.66 4.61 -9.88
N ASP A 618 -17.59 5.23 -9.40
CA ASP A 618 -16.47 5.68 -10.20
C ASP A 618 -15.19 4.89 -9.92
N VAL A 619 -15.01 4.39 -8.70
CA VAL A 619 -13.78 3.73 -8.26
C VAL A 619 -14.04 2.25 -7.97
N GLY A 620 -13.08 1.38 -8.28
CA GLY A 620 -13.13 -0.05 -8.00
C GLY A 620 -12.10 -0.48 -6.95
N SER A 621 -12.44 -1.54 -6.19
CA SER A 621 -11.54 -2.14 -5.21
C SER A 621 -11.22 -3.59 -5.56
N PHE A 622 -10.01 -4.03 -5.25
CA PHE A 622 -9.61 -5.44 -5.36
C PHE A 622 -10.48 -6.34 -4.50
N SER A 623 -10.91 -7.48 -5.08
CA SER A 623 -11.73 -8.48 -4.40
C SER A 623 -10.86 -9.54 -3.75
N ASP A 624 -10.51 -9.34 -2.49
CA ASP A 624 -9.79 -10.32 -1.68
C ASP A 624 -10.60 -11.61 -1.47
N GLU A 625 -11.93 -11.56 -1.40
CA GLU A 625 -12.77 -12.74 -1.26
C GLU A 625 -12.62 -13.67 -2.48
N MET A 626 -12.67 -13.12 -3.72
CA MET A 626 -12.43 -13.91 -4.93
C MET A 626 -11.06 -14.59 -4.89
N ARG A 627 -10.01 -13.84 -4.60
CA ARG A 627 -8.64 -14.36 -4.47
C ARG A 627 -8.55 -15.47 -3.42
N ASN A 628 -9.09 -15.22 -2.23
CA ASN A 628 -8.99 -16.12 -1.07
C ASN A 628 -9.77 -17.40 -1.28
N GLU A 629 -10.97 -17.34 -1.88
CA GLU A 629 -11.77 -18.51 -2.18
C GLU A 629 -11.18 -19.37 -3.30
N MET A 630 -10.50 -18.77 -4.28
CA MET A 630 -9.88 -19.49 -5.39
C MET A 630 -8.57 -20.18 -5.00
N LYS A 631 -7.62 -19.49 -4.38
CA LYS A 631 -6.27 -20.03 -4.16
C LYS A 631 -5.72 -19.91 -2.75
N SER A 632 -6.37 -19.22 -1.85
CA SER A 632 -5.90 -18.67 -0.58
C SER A 632 -5.26 -17.27 -0.73
N GLY A 633 -5.11 -16.56 0.37
CA GLY A 633 -4.52 -15.23 0.43
C GLY A 633 -3.80 -15.00 1.75
N PHE A 634 -3.47 -13.75 2.00
CA PHE A 634 -2.74 -13.33 3.21
C PHE A 634 -3.38 -13.93 4.48
N GLY A 635 -2.56 -14.61 5.28
CA GLY A 635 -2.97 -15.28 6.52
C GLY A 635 -3.60 -16.68 6.35
N SER A 636 -3.79 -17.15 5.09
CA SER A 636 -4.32 -18.48 4.79
C SER A 636 -3.51 -19.24 3.74
N GLU A 637 -2.27 -18.84 3.52
CA GLU A 637 -1.39 -19.41 2.51
C GLU A 637 -1.16 -20.89 2.75
N GLY A 638 -1.27 -21.67 1.68
CA GLY A 638 -1.13 -23.13 1.72
C GLY A 638 -2.40 -23.90 2.12
N GLU A 639 -3.47 -23.19 2.52
CA GLU A 639 -4.75 -23.85 2.73
C GLU A 639 -5.37 -24.28 1.40
N PRO A 640 -5.89 -25.52 1.27
CA PRO A 640 -6.62 -25.93 0.09
C PRO A 640 -7.86 -25.07 -0.15
N ARG A 641 -8.00 -24.53 -1.36
CA ARG A 641 -9.12 -23.72 -1.82
C ARG A 641 -9.70 -24.29 -3.13
N PHE A 642 -10.61 -23.59 -3.78
CA PHE A 642 -11.37 -24.09 -4.91
C PHE A 642 -10.47 -24.62 -6.04
N LEU A 643 -9.42 -23.91 -6.41
CA LEU A 643 -8.46 -24.33 -7.44
C LEU A 643 -7.47 -25.41 -6.94
N THR A 644 -7.35 -25.60 -5.64
CA THR A 644 -6.30 -26.42 -5.04
C THR A 644 -6.82 -27.65 -4.30
N GLY A 645 -8.09 -28.01 -4.51
CA GLY A 645 -8.72 -29.25 -4.02
C GLY A 645 -9.43 -29.09 -2.67
N GLY A 646 -9.64 -27.86 -2.20
CA GLY A 646 -10.49 -27.56 -1.04
C GLY A 646 -11.90 -27.17 -1.48
N ALA A 647 -12.89 -28.02 -1.22
CA ALA A 647 -14.29 -27.73 -1.53
C ALA A 647 -14.74 -26.41 -0.89
N ARG A 648 -15.49 -25.60 -1.66
CA ARG A 648 -15.95 -24.26 -1.24
C ARG A 648 -17.46 -24.13 -1.41
N ASN A 649 -18.04 -23.19 -0.71
CA ASN A 649 -19.46 -22.85 -0.87
C ASN A 649 -19.70 -22.33 -2.28
N ILE A 650 -20.42 -23.08 -3.10
CA ILE A 650 -20.64 -22.79 -4.52
C ILE A 650 -21.41 -21.49 -4.71
N LYS A 651 -22.35 -21.18 -3.82
CA LYS A 651 -23.07 -19.90 -3.88
C LYS A 651 -22.14 -18.71 -3.60
N LEU A 652 -21.16 -18.86 -2.70
CA LEU A 652 -20.16 -17.81 -2.44
C LEU A 652 -19.25 -17.61 -3.66
N ILE A 653 -18.75 -18.69 -4.25
CA ILE A 653 -17.99 -18.61 -5.51
C ILE A 653 -18.82 -17.92 -6.59
N PHE A 654 -20.09 -18.29 -6.75
CA PHE A 654 -20.97 -17.69 -7.74
C PHE A 654 -21.23 -16.21 -7.51
N ASN A 655 -21.40 -15.79 -6.26
CA ASN A 655 -21.55 -14.36 -5.93
C ASN A 655 -20.29 -13.56 -6.33
N ASN A 656 -19.10 -14.12 -6.10
CA ASN A 656 -17.85 -13.49 -6.54
C ASN A 656 -17.77 -13.40 -8.08
N ILE A 657 -18.18 -14.44 -8.80
CA ILE A 657 -18.28 -14.43 -10.28
C ILE A 657 -19.22 -13.31 -10.74
N LYS A 658 -20.31 -13.05 -10.02
CA LYS A 658 -21.24 -11.96 -10.32
C LYS A 658 -20.69 -10.55 -10.01
N GLY A 659 -19.49 -10.41 -9.45
CA GLY A 659 -18.99 -9.14 -8.94
C GLY A 659 -19.79 -8.63 -7.74
N GLN A 660 -20.30 -9.54 -6.91
CA GLN A 660 -21.09 -9.29 -5.71
C GLN A 660 -20.51 -10.07 -4.53
N PRO A 661 -19.27 -9.77 -4.11
CA PRO A 661 -18.65 -10.44 -2.97
C PRO A 661 -19.48 -10.28 -1.69
N SER A 662 -19.32 -11.18 -0.73
CA SER A 662 -20.06 -11.16 0.52
C SER A 662 -19.44 -10.25 1.58
N ASN A 663 -18.15 -9.99 1.48
CA ASN A 663 -17.38 -9.22 2.46
C ASN A 663 -17.49 -7.70 2.28
N PHE A 664 -17.96 -7.22 1.12
CA PHE A 664 -18.34 -5.82 0.92
C PHE A 664 -19.47 -5.65 -0.09
N LYS A 665 -20.18 -4.56 0.01
CA LYS A 665 -21.27 -4.21 -0.90
C LYS A 665 -20.74 -3.37 -2.06
N THR A 666 -21.31 -3.56 -3.24
CA THR A 666 -20.92 -2.88 -4.47
C THR A 666 -22.06 -2.06 -5.05
N SER A 667 -21.75 -0.94 -5.69
CA SER A 667 -22.70 -0.10 -6.42
C SER A 667 -22.88 -0.55 -7.88
N SER A 668 -21.85 -1.18 -8.46
CA SER A 668 -21.86 -1.74 -9.81
C SER A 668 -20.89 -2.92 -9.88
N PRO A 669 -20.94 -3.76 -10.92
CA PRO A 669 -19.92 -4.81 -11.14
C PRO A 669 -18.51 -4.22 -11.23
N GLY A 670 -18.36 -3.05 -11.86
CA GLY A 670 -17.07 -2.37 -11.96
C GLY A 670 -16.49 -1.84 -10.65
N SER A 671 -17.24 -1.86 -9.54
CA SER A 671 -16.70 -1.63 -8.20
C SER A 671 -15.77 -2.75 -7.74
N VAL A 672 -15.75 -3.88 -8.48
CA VAL A 672 -14.98 -5.08 -8.15
C VAL A 672 -13.88 -5.30 -9.17
N VAL A 673 -12.64 -5.32 -8.72
CA VAL A 673 -11.50 -5.77 -9.50
C VAL A 673 -11.31 -7.27 -9.26
N GLN A 674 -11.57 -8.06 -10.28
CA GLN A 674 -11.47 -9.52 -10.25
C GLN A 674 -10.03 -9.94 -10.48
N TYR A 675 -9.40 -10.54 -9.50
CA TYR A 675 -8.02 -10.99 -9.57
C TYR A 675 -7.77 -12.23 -8.70
N ILE A 676 -6.72 -12.94 -8.99
CA ILE A 676 -6.17 -14.01 -8.15
C ILE A 676 -4.67 -13.85 -7.91
N GLU A 677 -4.02 -12.93 -8.61
CA GLU A 677 -2.59 -12.66 -8.51
C GLU A 677 -2.33 -11.17 -8.75
N ALA A 678 -1.44 -10.60 -7.98
CA ALA A 678 -0.79 -9.30 -8.16
C ALA A 678 0.70 -9.45 -7.85
N HIS A 679 1.47 -8.36 -7.86
CA HIS A 679 2.90 -8.39 -7.51
C HIS A 679 3.14 -8.82 -6.07
N ASP A 680 2.22 -8.49 -5.15
CA ASP A 680 2.27 -8.85 -3.73
C ASP A 680 2.13 -10.34 -3.47
N ASN A 681 2.77 -10.79 -2.40
CA ASN A 681 2.73 -12.16 -1.91
C ASN A 681 3.24 -13.21 -2.93
N LEU A 682 2.89 -14.47 -2.73
CA LEU A 682 3.18 -15.54 -3.68
C LEU A 682 2.35 -15.39 -4.96
N THR A 683 2.93 -15.75 -6.10
CA THR A 683 2.17 -15.89 -7.35
C THR A 683 1.05 -16.93 -7.22
N SER A 684 0.06 -16.90 -8.09
CA SER A 684 -0.99 -17.93 -8.09
C SER A 684 -0.43 -19.33 -8.35
N PHE A 685 0.60 -19.42 -9.20
CA PHE A 685 1.28 -20.68 -9.48
C PHE A 685 1.98 -21.25 -8.23
N ASP A 686 2.66 -20.40 -7.47
CA ASP A 686 3.35 -20.79 -6.24
C ASP A 686 2.36 -21.17 -5.12
N CYS A 687 1.26 -20.42 -4.95
CA CYS A 687 0.19 -20.78 -4.04
C CYS A 687 -0.45 -22.13 -4.37
N ILE A 688 -0.67 -22.38 -5.68
CA ILE A 688 -1.21 -23.68 -6.13
C ILE A 688 -0.21 -24.79 -5.80
N ALA A 689 1.08 -24.59 -6.08
CA ALA A 689 2.13 -25.58 -5.74
C ALA A 689 2.18 -25.85 -4.23
N GLN A 690 2.10 -24.80 -3.40
CA GLN A 690 2.08 -24.89 -1.93
C GLN A 690 0.88 -25.69 -1.42
N ALA A 691 -0.33 -25.31 -1.81
CA ALA A 691 -1.55 -25.92 -1.30
C ALA A 691 -1.76 -27.37 -1.81
N THR A 692 -1.36 -27.67 -3.05
CA THR A 692 -1.46 -29.01 -3.63
C THR A 692 -0.30 -29.91 -3.24
N LYS A 693 0.79 -29.33 -2.71
CA LYS A 693 2.06 -30.01 -2.39
C LYS A 693 2.69 -30.71 -3.61
N LEU A 694 2.61 -30.05 -4.76
CA LEU A 694 3.13 -30.52 -6.04
C LEU A 694 4.41 -29.74 -6.37
N ASP A 695 5.56 -30.43 -6.33
CA ASP A 695 6.84 -29.85 -6.73
C ASP A 695 6.82 -29.50 -8.22
N PRO A 696 6.98 -28.21 -8.62
CA PRO A 696 6.96 -27.77 -10.01
C PRO A 696 8.14 -28.29 -10.84
N GLU A 697 9.21 -28.79 -10.22
CA GLU A 697 10.34 -29.40 -10.91
C GLU A 697 10.03 -30.80 -11.43
N ILE A 698 8.90 -31.40 -11.07
CA ILE A 698 8.43 -32.70 -11.58
C ILE A 698 7.49 -32.42 -12.76
N SER A 699 7.85 -32.89 -13.95
CA SER A 699 7.13 -32.61 -15.20
C SER A 699 5.62 -32.91 -15.15
N GLN A 700 5.21 -34.00 -14.51
CA GLN A 700 3.78 -34.33 -14.38
C GLN A 700 3.05 -33.33 -13.46
N ASN A 701 3.69 -32.93 -12.36
CA ASN A 701 3.14 -31.92 -11.45
C ASN A 701 3.02 -30.56 -12.17
N TYR A 702 4.06 -30.20 -12.94
CA TYR A 702 4.09 -28.96 -13.71
C TYR A 702 2.90 -28.84 -14.66
N VAL A 703 2.53 -29.92 -15.36
CA VAL A 703 1.32 -29.96 -16.21
C VAL A 703 0.06 -29.76 -15.37
N GLU A 704 -0.05 -30.40 -14.21
CA GLU A 704 -1.21 -30.23 -13.33
C GLU A 704 -1.31 -28.80 -12.80
N LEU A 705 -0.21 -28.21 -12.34
CA LEU A 705 -0.16 -26.83 -11.86
C LEU A 705 -0.65 -25.86 -12.95
N HIS A 706 -0.27 -26.05 -14.20
CA HIS A 706 -0.72 -25.23 -15.33
C HIS A 706 -2.22 -25.43 -15.65
N LYS A 707 -2.77 -26.64 -15.50
CA LYS A 707 -4.22 -26.84 -15.62
C LYS A 707 -4.99 -26.04 -14.59
N ARG A 708 -4.52 -26.01 -13.32
CA ARG A 708 -5.11 -25.23 -12.26
C ARG A 708 -4.96 -23.72 -12.50
N ALA A 709 -3.81 -23.27 -13.02
CA ALA A 709 -3.59 -21.88 -13.40
C ALA A 709 -4.57 -21.44 -14.51
N ARG A 710 -4.82 -22.28 -15.53
CA ARG A 710 -5.82 -22.02 -16.58
C ARG A 710 -7.25 -21.90 -16.03
N LEU A 711 -7.62 -22.73 -15.03
CA LEU A 711 -8.90 -22.58 -14.34
C LEU A 711 -9.00 -21.21 -13.66
N GLY A 712 -7.94 -20.79 -12.95
CA GLY A 712 -7.91 -19.47 -12.32
C GLY A 712 -8.06 -18.31 -13.30
N LEU A 713 -7.34 -18.35 -14.43
CA LEU A 713 -7.48 -17.38 -15.51
C LEU A 713 -8.91 -17.37 -16.09
N ALA A 714 -9.52 -18.56 -16.27
CA ALA A 714 -10.89 -18.66 -16.77
C ALA A 714 -11.87 -17.99 -15.80
N PHE A 715 -11.75 -18.20 -14.49
CA PHE A 715 -12.62 -17.54 -13.51
C PHE A 715 -12.45 -16.02 -13.51
N VAL A 716 -11.24 -15.50 -13.56
CA VAL A 716 -11.00 -14.04 -13.65
C VAL A 716 -11.65 -13.46 -14.91
N LEU A 717 -11.45 -14.11 -16.06
CA LEU A 717 -11.87 -13.58 -17.35
C LEU A 717 -13.36 -13.86 -17.73
N THR A 718 -14.04 -14.73 -16.97
CA THR A 718 -15.49 -14.97 -17.13
C THR A 718 -16.33 -14.38 -16.00
N SER A 719 -15.70 -13.74 -15.02
CA SER A 719 -16.40 -13.03 -13.95
C SER A 719 -16.81 -11.62 -14.38
N GLN A 720 -17.89 -11.12 -13.78
CA GLN A 720 -18.33 -9.74 -13.93
C GLN A 720 -17.39 -8.79 -13.15
N GLY A 721 -17.28 -7.55 -13.59
CA GLY A 721 -16.38 -6.55 -13.02
C GLY A 721 -15.14 -6.32 -13.88
N THR A 722 -14.15 -5.60 -13.34
CA THR A 722 -12.88 -5.31 -14.00
C THR A 722 -11.94 -6.50 -13.89
N ALA A 723 -11.43 -7.00 -15.01
CA ALA A 723 -10.49 -8.12 -15.01
C ALA A 723 -9.05 -7.63 -14.82
N PHE A 724 -8.29 -8.31 -13.97
CA PHE A 724 -6.91 -7.96 -13.63
C PHE A 724 -6.01 -9.18 -13.69
N ILE A 725 -4.85 -9.05 -14.33
CA ILE A 725 -3.85 -10.11 -14.55
C ILE A 725 -2.48 -9.54 -14.22
N HIS A 726 -1.71 -10.25 -13.38
CA HIS A 726 -0.31 -9.93 -13.12
C HIS A 726 0.60 -10.47 -14.22
N ALA A 727 1.65 -9.71 -14.57
CA ALA A 727 2.63 -10.09 -15.60
C ALA A 727 3.29 -11.42 -15.28
N GLY A 728 3.04 -12.38 -16.15
CA GLY A 728 3.55 -13.75 -16.03
C GLY A 728 2.54 -14.75 -15.48
N GLN A 729 1.40 -14.32 -14.97
CA GLN A 729 0.32 -15.22 -14.58
C GLN A 729 -0.10 -16.12 -15.74
N GLU A 730 -0.06 -15.61 -16.96
CA GLU A 730 -0.40 -16.33 -18.20
C GLU A 730 0.59 -17.44 -18.57
N TYR A 731 1.81 -17.46 -18.03
CA TYR A 731 2.77 -18.55 -18.27
C TYR A 731 3.17 -19.30 -16.98
N GLY A 732 2.54 -19.03 -15.86
CA GLY A 732 2.88 -19.62 -14.56
C GLY A 732 4.17 -19.04 -13.97
N ARG A 733 4.21 -17.69 -13.76
CA ARG A 733 5.30 -16.99 -13.06
C ARG A 733 5.50 -17.58 -11.68
N THR A 734 6.75 -17.67 -11.24
CA THR A 734 7.13 -18.18 -9.93
C THR A 734 8.22 -17.31 -9.32
N LYS A 735 8.17 -17.17 -8.00
CA LYS A 735 9.22 -16.58 -7.17
C LYS A 735 10.07 -17.65 -6.48
N GLN A 736 10.18 -18.83 -7.09
CA GLN A 736 10.97 -19.94 -6.58
C GLN A 736 12.44 -19.59 -6.51
N TRP A 737 13.07 -19.86 -5.38
CA TRP A 737 14.50 -19.67 -5.15
C TRP A 737 15.27 -20.86 -5.71
N LEU A 738 15.99 -20.65 -6.80
CA LEU A 738 16.72 -21.73 -7.50
C LEU A 738 18.20 -21.81 -7.13
N ALA A 739 18.68 -20.94 -6.23
CA ALA A 739 20.04 -20.99 -5.72
C ALA A 739 20.15 -21.88 -4.47
N ASP A 740 21.39 -22.23 -4.13
CA ASP A 740 21.70 -22.91 -2.87
C ASP A 740 21.52 -21.94 -1.68
N GLY A 741 21.21 -22.49 -0.52
CA GLY A 741 21.02 -21.73 0.73
C GLY A 741 19.59 -21.23 0.94
N VAL A 742 19.39 -20.57 2.08
CA VAL A 742 18.11 -20.06 2.54
C VAL A 742 18.02 -18.57 2.20
N PRO A 743 16.91 -18.09 1.62
CA PRO A 743 16.74 -16.66 1.36
C PRO A 743 16.79 -15.80 2.62
N GLU A 744 17.31 -14.58 2.52
CA GLU A 744 17.40 -13.64 3.65
C GLU A 744 16.07 -12.95 3.98
N GLN A 745 15.15 -12.86 3.02
CA GLN A 745 13.81 -12.29 3.20
C GLN A 745 12.77 -13.33 3.57
N LYS A 746 11.56 -12.87 3.91
CA LYS A 746 10.39 -13.72 4.16
C LYS A 746 10.13 -14.64 2.97
N TYR A 747 10.09 -15.92 3.23
CA TYR A 747 9.86 -16.98 2.25
C TYR A 747 8.88 -18.02 2.80
N HIS A 748 8.35 -18.84 1.91
CA HIS A 748 7.63 -20.07 2.25
C HIS A 748 8.52 -21.26 1.90
N GLU A 749 8.63 -22.21 2.82
CA GLU A 749 9.31 -23.50 2.58
C GLU A 749 8.27 -24.54 2.22
N LEU A 750 8.35 -25.07 1.00
CA LEU A 750 7.39 -25.99 0.44
C LEU A 750 7.87 -27.44 0.48
N SER A 751 6.92 -28.35 0.71
CA SER A 751 7.17 -29.79 0.78
C SER A 751 6.07 -30.59 0.07
N ASP A 752 6.40 -31.84 -0.32
CA ASP A 752 5.46 -32.77 -0.90
C ASP A 752 4.45 -33.32 0.15
N LYS A 753 3.55 -34.17 -0.29
CA LYS A 753 2.50 -34.78 0.57
C LYS A 753 3.08 -35.69 1.67
N ASN A 754 4.33 -36.11 1.54
CA ASN A 754 5.03 -36.95 2.52
C ASN A 754 5.88 -36.11 3.48
N GLY A 755 5.92 -34.78 3.30
CA GLY A 755 6.72 -33.87 4.10
C GLY A 755 8.18 -33.73 3.60
N ASN A 756 8.55 -34.31 2.45
CA ASN A 756 9.87 -34.10 1.89
C ASN A 756 9.94 -32.69 1.25
N PRO A 757 11.01 -31.93 1.49
CA PRO A 757 11.19 -30.64 0.83
C PRO A 757 11.15 -30.78 -0.70
N PHE A 758 10.62 -29.76 -1.39
CA PHE A 758 10.76 -29.67 -2.84
C PHE A 758 12.23 -29.63 -3.24
N LYS A 759 12.54 -29.89 -4.49
CA LYS A 759 13.92 -29.82 -5.01
C LYS A 759 14.54 -28.44 -4.77
N HIS A 760 13.75 -27.36 -4.95
CA HIS A 760 14.05 -26.01 -4.58
C HIS A 760 12.90 -25.53 -3.67
N PRO A 761 13.02 -25.65 -2.34
CA PRO A 761 11.87 -25.57 -1.45
C PRO A 761 11.43 -24.15 -1.10
N TYR A 762 12.28 -23.15 -1.36
CA TYR A 762 12.01 -21.78 -0.92
C TYR A 762 11.34 -20.98 -2.01
N PHE A 763 10.30 -20.23 -1.64
CA PHE A 763 9.53 -19.32 -2.49
C PHE A 763 9.45 -17.97 -1.82
N ILE A 764 9.95 -16.94 -2.48
CA ILE A 764 9.98 -15.57 -1.92
C ILE A 764 8.55 -15.06 -1.77
N HIS A 765 8.23 -14.52 -0.59
CA HIS A 765 6.89 -13.99 -0.31
C HIS A 765 6.69 -12.66 -1.05
N ASP A 766 7.31 -11.59 -0.57
CA ASP A 766 7.33 -10.30 -1.23
C ASP A 766 8.73 -10.03 -1.78
N SER A 767 8.81 -9.68 -3.05
CA SER A 767 10.08 -9.56 -3.76
C SER A 767 10.47 -8.11 -4.08
N TYR A 768 9.98 -7.16 -3.26
CA TYR A 768 10.10 -5.72 -3.51
C TYR A 768 11.55 -5.21 -3.60
N ASP A 769 12.51 -5.89 -2.99
CA ASP A 769 13.94 -5.60 -3.04
C ASP A 769 14.78 -6.81 -3.43
N SER A 770 14.19 -7.80 -4.12
CA SER A 770 14.87 -8.99 -4.61
C SER A 770 15.50 -8.74 -5.97
N SER A 771 16.53 -9.54 -6.29
CA SER A 771 17.28 -9.44 -7.54
C SER A 771 16.43 -9.75 -8.78
N ASP A 772 16.96 -9.36 -9.96
CA ASP A 772 16.38 -9.73 -11.26
C ASP A 772 16.28 -11.25 -11.47
N ALA A 773 17.11 -12.04 -10.79
CA ALA A 773 17.01 -13.50 -10.84
C ALA A 773 15.64 -13.98 -10.36
N VAL A 774 15.04 -13.32 -9.35
CA VAL A 774 13.71 -13.61 -8.80
C VAL A 774 12.62 -12.91 -9.62
N ASN A 775 12.81 -11.61 -9.91
CA ASN A 775 11.75 -10.71 -10.38
C ASN A 775 11.53 -10.73 -11.91
N LYS A 776 12.52 -11.15 -12.69
CA LYS A 776 12.44 -11.10 -14.16
C LYS A 776 11.18 -11.73 -14.74
N PHE A 777 10.64 -11.11 -15.77
CA PHE A 777 9.67 -11.74 -16.67
C PHE A 777 10.35 -12.82 -17.50
N ASP A 778 9.92 -14.07 -17.39
CA ASP A 778 10.56 -15.20 -18.09
C ASP A 778 10.10 -15.33 -19.54
N TRP A 779 10.83 -14.69 -20.44
CA TRP A 779 10.54 -14.71 -21.88
C TRP A 779 10.65 -16.09 -22.53
N LEU A 780 11.43 -17.01 -21.93
CA LEU A 780 11.48 -18.40 -22.40
C LEU A 780 10.15 -19.10 -22.14
N ARG A 781 9.61 -18.97 -20.93
CA ARG A 781 8.30 -19.55 -20.56
C ARG A 781 7.17 -18.88 -21.35
N ALA A 782 7.26 -17.59 -21.61
CA ALA A 782 6.23 -16.83 -22.30
C ALA A 782 6.16 -17.12 -23.80
N MET A 783 7.27 -17.40 -24.47
CA MET A 783 7.31 -17.39 -25.95
C MET A 783 7.97 -18.60 -26.62
N ASN A 784 8.73 -19.43 -25.92
CA ASN A 784 9.47 -20.53 -26.54
C ASN A 784 8.73 -21.86 -26.41
N ALA A 785 7.90 -22.20 -27.41
CA ALA A 785 7.11 -23.43 -27.40
C ALA A 785 7.93 -24.72 -27.45
N GLU A 786 9.16 -24.66 -27.95
CA GLU A 786 10.04 -25.83 -28.02
C GLU A 786 10.57 -26.20 -26.63
N LYS A 787 11.01 -25.20 -25.86
CA LYS A 787 11.60 -25.40 -24.53
C LYS A 787 10.58 -25.35 -23.38
N SER A 788 9.49 -24.65 -23.58
CA SER A 788 8.44 -24.43 -22.55
C SER A 788 7.03 -24.66 -23.11
N PRO A 789 6.75 -25.83 -23.69
CA PRO A 789 5.49 -26.08 -24.38
C PRO A 789 4.26 -25.91 -23.48
N VAL A 790 4.34 -26.30 -22.21
CA VAL A 790 3.23 -26.23 -21.25
C VAL A 790 2.91 -24.77 -20.87
N SER A 791 3.94 -23.96 -20.62
CA SER A 791 3.78 -22.53 -20.31
C SER A 791 3.23 -21.77 -21.51
N VAL A 792 3.79 -21.97 -22.71
CA VAL A 792 3.33 -21.30 -23.93
C VAL A 792 1.88 -21.72 -24.27
N ALA A 793 1.51 -22.98 -24.04
CA ALA A 793 0.13 -23.40 -24.20
C ALA A 793 -0.81 -22.69 -23.21
N THR A 794 -0.35 -22.34 -22.02
CA THR A 794 -1.13 -21.54 -21.05
C THR A 794 -1.22 -20.07 -21.52
N VAL A 795 -0.16 -19.49 -22.10
CA VAL A 795 -0.23 -18.16 -22.75
C VAL A 795 -1.27 -18.13 -23.85
N GLU A 796 -1.26 -19.12 -24.75
CA GLU A 796 -2.25 -19.18 -25.85
C GLU A 796 -3.67 -19.36 -25.30
N TYR A 797 -3.83 -20.11 -24.21
CA TYR A 797 -5.10 -20.26 -23.50
C TYR A 797 -5.57 -18.93 -22.90
N ALA A 798 -4.69 -18.18 -22.25
CA ALA A 798 -5.00 -16.84 -21.74
C ALA A 798 -5.43 -15.87 -22.85
N LYS A 799 -4.72 -15.87 -24.00
CA LYS A 799 -5.09 -15.06 -25.18
C LYS A 799 -6.50 -15.38 -25.67
N GLY A 800 -6.83 -16.66 -25.73
CA GLY A 800 -8.15 -17.10 -26.16
C GLY A 800 -9.26 -16.65 -25.23
N LEU A 801 -9.05 -16.73 -23.92
CA LEU A 801 -9.99 -16.24 -22.90
C LEU A 801 -10.16 -14.72 -22.94
N ILE A 802 -9.06 -13.97 -23.11
CA ILE A 802 -9.08 -12.52 -23.28
C ILE A 802 -9.88 -12.14 -24.54
N ALA A 803 -9.64 -12.83 -25.66
CA ALA A 803 -10.39 -12.63 -26.88
C ALA A 803 -11.88 -12.93 -26.70
N LEU A 804 -12.21 -14.00 -26.00
CA LEU A 804 -13.58 -14.39 -25.67
C LEU A 804 -14.28 -13.30 -24.83
N ARG A 805 -13.66 -12.85 -23.75
CA ARG A 805 -14.23 -11.77 -22.91
C ARG A 805 -14.49 -10.49 -23.71
N LYS A 806 -13.59 -10.14 -24.63
CA LYS A 806 -13.73 -8.94 -25.49
C LYS A 806 -14.82 -9.10 -26.55
N SER A 807 -15.13 -10.31 -26.96
CA SER A 807 -16.08 -10.59 -28.05
C SER A 807 -17.55 -10.49 -27.64
N THR A 808 -17.85 -10.46 -26.33
CA THR A 808 -19.21 -10.45 -25.81
C THR A 808 -19.32 -9.59 -24.57
N ASP A 809 -20.47 -9.00 -24.31
CA ASP A 809 -20.77 -8.30 -23.06
C ASP A 809 -21.21 -9.27 -21.94
N ALA A 810 -21.49 -10.53 -22.24
CA ALA A 810 -21.96 -11.54 -21.29
C ALA A 810 -21.10 -11.66 -20.01
N PHE A 811 -19.78 -11.39 -20.10
CA PHE A 811 -18.83 -11.43 -18.97
C PHE A 811 -18.48 -10.05 -18.43
N ARG A 812 -19.13 -8.97 -18.90
CA ARG A 812 -18.77 -7.58 -18.56
C ARG A 812 -20.01 -6.66 -18.57
N LEU A 813 -21.10 -7.16 -17.97
CA LEU A 813 -22.34 -6.40 -17.84
C LEU A 813 -22.13 -5.17 -16.93
N GLY A 814 -22.79 -4.06 -17.25
CA GLY A 814 -22.49 -2.75 -16.66
C GLY A 814 -23.32 -2.39 -15.43
N SER A 815 -24.28 -3.20 -14.99
CA SER A 815 -25.06 -2.93 -13.78
C SER A 815 -25.39 -4.20 -13.00
N ILE A 816 -25.67 -4.05 -11.71
CA ILE A 816 -26.05 -5.15 -10.84
C ILE A 816 -27.34 -5.81 -11.32
N GLU A 817 -28.31 -5.00 -11.76
CA GLU A 817 -29.60 -5.49 -12.29
C GLU A 817 -29.37 -6.36 -13.55
N ALA A 818 -28.54 -5.88 -14.47
CA ALA A 818 -28.21 -6.65 -15.67
C ALA A 818 -27.51 -7.96 -15.32
N VAL A 819 -26.61 -7.94 -14.35
CA VAL A 819 -25.94 -9.16 -13.86
C VAL A 819 -26.94 -10.11 -13.21
N ASP A 820 -27.84 -9.60 -12.36
CA ASP A 820 -28.83 -10.43 -11.66
C ASP A 820 -29.84 -11.04 -12.64
N GLU A 821 -30.15 -10.35 -13.73
CA GLU A 821 -31.05 -10.85 -14.78
C GLU A 821 -30.38 -11.87 -15.70
N ASN A 822 -29.11 -11.69 -16.05
CA ASN A 822 -28.45 -12.41 -17.13
C ASN A 822 -27.39 -13.41 -16.68
N VAL A 823 -26.96 -13.42 -15.41
CA VAL A 823 -25.99 -14.40 -14.88
C VAL A 823 -26.68 -15.33 -13.90
N LYS A 824 -26.71 -16.62 -14.20
CA LYS A 824 -27.45 -17.62 -13.45
C LYS A 824 -26.56 -18.80 -13.03
N LEU A 825 -26.67 -19.19 -11.77
CA LEU A 825 -26.16 -20.48 -11.32
C LEU A 825 -27.05 -21.59 -11.88
N LEU A 826 -26.46 -22.58 -12.53
CA LEU A 826 -27.21 -23.70 -13.09
C LEU A 826 -27.57 -24.69 -11.95
N ASP A 827 -28.80 -25.20 -11.98
CA ASP A 827 -29.24 -26.24 -11.04
C ASP A 827 -28.76 -27.62 -11.53
N ILE A 828 -27.62 -28.05 -11.04
CA ILE A 828 -26.99 -29.33 -11.39
C ILE A 828 -27.04 -30.22 -10.17
N PRO A 829 -27.80 -31.34 -10.20
CA PRO A 829 -28.01 -32.21 -9.03
C PRO A 829 -26.73 -32.80 -8.42
N GLU A 830 -25.69 -32.98 -9.25
CA GLU A 830 -24.41 -33.56 -8.84
C GLU A 830 -23.46 -32.53 -8.18
N ILE A 831 -23.78 -31.24 -8.25
CA ILE A 831 -23.00 -30.18 -7.57
C ILE A 831 -23.59 -29.96 -6.16
N LYS A 832 -22.80 -30.22 -5.15
CA LYS A 832 -23.18 -30.02 -3.75
C LYS A 832 -23.06 -28.57 -3.31
N LYS A 833 -23.62 -28.26 -2.14
CA LYS A 833 -23.48 -26.91 -1.53
C LYS A 833 -22.01 -26.48 -1.35
N GLU A 834 -21.17 -27.43 -0.91
CA GLU A 834 -19.71 -27.30 -0.89
C GLU A 834 -19.14 -28.32 -1.85
N ASP A 835 -18.45 -27.85 -2.87
CA ASP A 835 -17.95 -28.68 -3.95
C ASP A 835 -16.66 -28.10 -4.57
N LEU A 836 -16.10 -28.85 -5.52
CA LEU A 836 -15.00 -28.47 -6.40
C LEU A 836 -15.46 -28.28 -7.85
N ALA A 837 -16.76 -28.14 -8.07
CA ALA A 837 -17.33 -27.91 -9.38
C ALA A 837 -18.40 -26.84 -9.33
N ILE A 838 -18.52 -26.09 -10.41
CA ILE A 838 -19.55 -25.06 -10.58
C ILE A 838 -20.01 -25.02 -12.04
N ALA A 839 -21.28 -24.72 -12.24
CA ALA A 839 -21.83 -24.45 -13.55
C ALA A 839 -22.73 -23.21 -13.51
N TYR A 840 -22.55 -22.29 -14.46
CA TYR A 840 -23.35 -21.08 -14.56
C TYR A 840 -23.53 -20.66 -16.02
N SER A 841 -24.51 -19.82 -16.29
CA SER A 841 -24.71 -19.19 -17.58
C SER A 841 -24.59 -17.69 -17.51
N CYS A 842 -24.05 -17.09 -18.57
CA CYS A 842 -24.00 -15.65 -18.79
C CYS A 842 -24.67 -15.34 -20.14
N HIS A 843 -25.73 -14.56 -20.13
CA HIS A 843 -26.43 -14.14 -21.34
C HIS A 843 -25.92 -12.77 -21.80
N SER A 844 -25.63 -12.65 -23.09
CA SER A 844 -25.25 -11.38 -23.74
C SER A 844 -26.50 -10.56 -24.03
N VAL A 845 -26.52 -9.32 -23.55
CA VAL A 845 -27.60 -8.37 -23.85
C VAL A 845 -27.43 -7.78 -25.26
N GLU A 846 -26.18 -7.67 -25.75
CA GLU A 846 -25.88 -7.06 -27.05
C GLU A 846 -26.17 -8.02 -28.23
N ASN A 847 -25.94 -9.33 -28.07
CA ASN A 847 -25.95 -10.31 -29.16
C ASN A 847 -27.03 -11.39 -29.04
N ASP A 848 -27.79 -11.44 -27.92
CA ASP A 848 -28.79 -12.46 -27.63
C ASP A 848 -28.22 -13.90 -27.63
N GLU A 849 -26.96 -14.06 -27.17
CA GLU A 849 -26.25 -15.32 -27.07
C GLU A 849 -26.06 -15.71 -25.61
N THR A 850 -26.12 -16.99 -25.27
CA THR A 850 -25.90 -17.51 -23.94
C THR A 850 -24.61 -18.31 -23.87
N TYR A 851 -23.76 -18.00 -22.91
CA TYR A 851 -22.52 -18.70 -22.61
C TYR A 851 -22.69 -19.55 -21.37
N TYR A 852 -22.59 -20.85 -21.50
CA TYR A 852 -22.63 -21.82 -20.43
C TYR A 852 -21.22 -22.18 -20.00
N VAL A 853 -20.88 -21.92 -18.75
CA VAL A 853 -19.57 -22.20 -18.17
C VAL A 853 -19.69 -23.39 -17.21
N PHE A 854 -18.99 -24.45 -17.50
CA PHE A 854 -18.86 -25.63 -16.63
C PHE A 854 -17.42 -25.77 -16.18
N ALA A 855 -17.18 -25.78 -14.87
CA ALA A 855 -15.83 -25.94 -14.33
C ALA A 855 -15.77 -27.14 -13.37
N ASN A 856 -14.80 -28.02 -13.63
CA ASN A 856 -14.42 -29.13 -12.76
C ASN A 856 -13.03 -28.85 -12.20
N CYS A 857 -12.95 -28.39 -10.96
CA CYS A 857 -11.68 -28.18 -10.22
C CYS A 857 -11.26 -29.42 -9.40
N ASP A 858 -12.03 -30.52 -9.50
CA ASP A 858 -11.70 -31.80 -8.87
C ASP A 858 -10.59 -32.54 -9.64
N SER A 859 -9.87 -33.38 -8.94
CA SER A 859 -8.91 -34.35 -9.51
C SER A 859 -9.59 -35.60 -10.12
N LYS A 860 -10.92 -35.65 -10.16
CA LYS A 860 -11.72 -36.70 -10.72
C LYS A 860 -12.59 -36.21 -11.84
N GLN A 861 -12.88 -37.10 -12.82
CA GLN A 861 -13.89 -36.85 -13.83
C GLN A 861 -15.26 -36.60 -13.16
N ARG A 862 -15.99 -35.63 -13.67
CA ARG A 862 -17.33 -35.26 -13.18
C ARG A 862 -18.36 -35.33 -14.33
N LYS A 863 -19.50 -35.89 -14.06
CA LYS A 863 -20.66 -35.88 -14.96
C LYS A 863 -21.74 -35.00 -14.35
N PHE A 864 -22.34 -34.16 -15.15
CA PHE A 864 -23.40 -33.24 -14.76
C PHE A 864 -24.64 -33.49 -15.63
N THR A 865 -25.79 -33.58 -15.00
CA THR A 865 -27.08 -33.66 -15.66
C THR A 865 -27.50 -32.29 -16.13
N LEU A 866 -27.92 -32.18 -17.39
CA LEU A 866 -28.35 -30.91 -17.99
C LEU A 866 -29.87 -30.84 -18.01
N SER A 867 -30.41 -29.66 -17.69
CA SER A 867 -31.85 -29.35 -17.86
C SER A 867 -32.18 -28.93 -19.29
N GLU A 868 -31.17 -28.60 -20.08
CA GLU A 868 -31.28 -28.12 -21.46
C GLU A 868 -30.31 -28.89 -22.35
N ASP A 869 -30.80 -29.22 -23.59
CA ASP A 869 -29.95 -29.86 -24.60
C ASP A 869 -28.99 -28.83 -25.22
N LEU A 870 -27.71 -29.05 -25.03
CA LEU A 870 -26.62 -28.25 -25.59
C LEU A 870 -25.89 -28.94 -26.75
N THR A 871 -26.41 -30.07 -27.24
CA THR A 871 -25.87 -30.73 -28.44
C THR A 871 -26.02 -29.82 -29.66
N GLY A 872 -24.91 -29.61 -30.42
CA GLY A 872 -24.91 -28.69 -31.55
C GLY A 872 -24.56 -27.24 -31.20
N ALA A 873 -24.45 -26.88 -29.95
CA ALA A 873 -23.89 -25.59 -29.52
C ALA A 873 -22.36 -25.54 -29.70
N GLU A 874 -21.80 -24.35 -29.79
CA GLU A 874 -20.38 -24.12 -30.06
C GLU A 874 -19.53 -24.25 -28.80
N VAL A 875 -18.62 -25.19 -28.71
CA VAL A 875 -17.60 -25.26 -27.65
C VAL A 875 -16.48 -24.27 -27.97
N LEU A 876 -16.32 -23.23 -27.17
CA LEU A 876 -15.32 -22.16 -27.36
C LEU A 876 -14.10 -22.35 -26.47
N VAL A 877 -14.27 -23.04 -25.34
CA VAL A 877 -13.19 -23.34 -24.38
C VAL A 877 -13.30 -24.81 -23.99
N ASP A 878 -12.17 -25.50 -24.00
CA ASP A 878 -12.04 -26.89 -23.55
C ASP A 878 -10.79 -27.09 -22.67
N ALA A 879 -10.38 -28.30 -22.38
CA ALA A 879 -9.20 -28.58 -21.53
C ALA A 879 -7.87 -28.04 -22.10
N GLU A 880 -7.77 -27.82 -23.40
CA GLU A 880 -6.52 -27.48 -24.09
C GLU A 880 -6.55 -26.13 -24.79
N LYS A 881 -7.71 -25.70 -25.28
CA LYS A 881 -7.88 -24.55 -26.14
C LYS A 881 -8.95 -23.60 -25.61
N SER A 882 -8.82 -22.34 -25.96
CA SER A 882 -9.82 -21.31 -25.72
C SER A 882 -9.85 -20.33 -26.91
N GLY A 883 -10.96 -19.64 -27.12
CA GLY A 883 -11.06 -18.64 -28.17
C GLY A 883 -12.50 -18.26 -28.47
N VAL A 884 -12.68 -17.61 -29.65
CA VAL A 884 -13.97 -17.10 -30.13
C VAL A 884 -14.55 -17.96 -31.26
N LYS A 885 -13.84 -18.99 -31.68
CA LYS A 885 -14.27 -19.92 -32.73
C LYS A 885 -14.55 -21.29 -32.12
N ALA A 886 -15.59 -21.96 -32.67
CA ALA A 886 -15.94 -23.31 -32.26
C ALA A 886 -14.76 -24.28 -32.42
N ILE A 887 -14.53 -25.10 -31.41
CA ILE A 887 -13.51 -26.15 -31.38
C ILE A 887 -14.11 -27.41 -32.03
N GLU A 888 -13.60 -27.84 -33.14
CA GLU A 888 -14.15 -28.98 -33.93
C GLU A 888 -14.09 -30.30 -33.17
N ASN A 889 -13.04 -30.55 -32.41
CA ASN A 889 -12.84 -31.78 -31.64
C ASN A 889 -12.43 -31.43 -30.19
N PRO A 890 -13.40 -31.01 -29.35
CA PRO A 890 -13.11 -30.55 -27.97
C PRO A 890 -12.51 -31.66 -27.13
N LYS A 891 -11.52 -31.29 -26.32
CA LYS A 891 -10.80 -32.18 -25.38
C LYS A 891 -11.27 -32.01 -23.96
N GLY A 892 -11.22 -33.10 -23.21
CA GLY A 892 -11.62 -33.09 -21.78
C GLY A 892 -13.10 -32.90 -21.55
N VAL A 893 -13.94 -33.02 -22.58
CA VAL A 893 -15.39 -32.90 -22.51
C VAL A 893 -16.11 -33.92 -23.38
N ALA A 894 -17.18 -34.46 -22.86
CA ALA A 894 -18.12 -35.29 -23.64
C ALA A 894 -19.53 -34.75 -23.40
N LEU A 895 -20.15 -34.23 -24.45
CA LEU A 895 -21.49 -33.64 -24.43
C LEU A 895 -22.53 -34.59 -25.00
N LYS A 896 -23.65 -34.75 -24.28
CA LYS A 896 -24.86 -35.45 -24.69
C LYS A 896 -26.06 -34.56 -24.48
N SER A 897 -27.20 -34.91 -25.02
CA SER A 897 -28.45 -34.12 -24.92
C SER A 897 -28.88 -33.86 -23.48
N ASP A 898 -28.58 -34.79 -22.55
CA ASP A 898 -29.01 -34.79 -21.14
C ASP A 898 -27.87 -34.59 -20.15
N SER A 899 -26.63 -34.57 -20.61
CA SER A 899 -25.49 -34.54 -19.70
C SER A 899 -24.20 -34.06 -20.34
N ILE A 900 -23.34 -33.47 -19.52
CA ILE A 900 -21.96 -33.13 -19.87
C ILE A 900 -20.99 -33.82 -18.92
N THR A 901 -19.93 -34.39 -19.45
CA THR A 901 -18.87 -35.02 -18.65
C THR A 901 -17.58 -34.25 -18.86
N LEU A 902 -16.96 -33.82 -17.76
CA LEU A 902 -15.69 -33.11 -17.74
C LEU A 902 -14.58 -33.95 -17.13
N GLU A 903 -13.44 -34.01 -17.80
CA GLU A 903 -12.20 -34.54 -17.25
C GLU A 903 -11.73 -33.72 -16.03
N PRO A 904 -10.81 -34.27 -15.21
CA PRO A 904 -10.24 -33.52 -14.11
C PRO A 904 -9.62 -32.18 -14.52
N LEU A 905 -9.78 -31.14 -13.66
CA LEU A 905 -9.16 -29.82 -13.82
C LEU A 905 -9.47 -29.18 -15.17
N THR A 906 -10.74 -29.17 -15.54
CA THR A 906 -11.20 -28.69 -16.85
C THR A 906 -12.30 -27.64 -16.72
N VAL A 907 -12.20 -26.57 -17.46
CA VAL A 907 -13.29 -25.63 -17.72
C VAL A 907 -13.73 -25.75 -19.16
N VAL A 908 -15.03 -25.69 -19.38
CA VAL A 908 -15.66 -25.72 -20.71
C VAL A 908 -16.60 -24.55 -20.82
N ILE A 909 -16.53 -23.82 -21.93
CA ILE A 909 -17.47 -22.75 -22.23
C ILE A 909 -18.16 -23.10 -23.56
N ILE A 910 -19.47 -23.13 -23.50
CA ILE A 910 -20.34 -23.46 -24.62
C ILE A 910 -21.20 -22.24 -24.92
N LYS A 911 -21.24 -21.85 -26.21
CA LYS A 911 -22.09 -20.77 -26.71
C LYS A 911 -23.31 -21.37 -27.42
N LYS A 912 -24.49 -20.89 -27.08
CA LYS A 912 -25.77 -21.24 -27.71
C LYS A 912 -26.55 -19.99 -28.12
#